data_4c1bd3a3a5f8746b2b2c3aaf14c008bf
#
_entry.id   4c1bd3a3a5f8746b2b2c3aaf14c008bf
#
_cell.length_a   1.000
_cell.length_b   1.000
_cell.length_c   1.000
_cell.angle_alpha   90.00
_cell.angle_beta   90.00
_cell.angle_gamma   90.00
#
_symmetry.space_group_name_H-M   'P 1'
#
loop_
_entity.id
_entity.type
_entity.pdbx_description
1 polymer ?
#
loop_
_entity_poly.entity_id
_entity_poly.type
_entity_poly.pdbx_seq_one_letter_code
_entity_poly.pdbx_strand_id
1 'polypeptide(L)'
;MKRSLITTALAALATCAVAQNQNIAYQDQNVRFTVITDGAIRMEYTPDGQFLNNKSFIAVDRSYPAAAYKVKNTPKTITISTDRFVLSYAKGSGMFNENNLRISSVKTKQKAAGKQKASSLYTTSFSWHPGLKDDANLKGTYRTLDGYDGDTNLDSHKMPLEDGLLSRNGWTFIDDSNGYVFDDSDWQWVTHRPNEGKTQDWYFLAYGHDYKKALRDYTEFAGKVPLPPRYAFGYWWSRYWTYSDNELRNLVTKMHNYDIPLDVLVVDMDWHYAEPSRGGWTGYSWNRRLFPSPKGFLQWAKQQNLQTTLNLHPADGIKPDEDCYPTMAQWMGMNPDEKKTIEWTASDKHFMQGWYEKVLHPMEKDGVDFWWLDWQQWSNDKQFPNLSNTWWINYTTFTDMERNRETRPMLYHRWGGLGNHRYQIGFSGDAIISWKSLDFQPYFNSTASNVLYGYWSHDMGGHMGAHSIDPEMYIRWMQFGAFSPILRTHSTKDAGLNKEPWVFADRERDILHDIIRQRYQFAPYIYSMARRTYDDALPLCRPMYYDYPENEEAYANRNEYMFGDNMLVYPITRPMHDGISTQQVWLPAGCDWYELSSGTLLRGGQTVERKFQLDEYPVYVKAGSVLPEYGKVENLSSTSEPITVAVYPGKGNSSFTLYEDNGNDKHYASEYATTLLTKRTLNDSTIAVTIGARKGAYKDMPATRHYTLKLVASAVPTSVQIDGAEASYAYDGNSLSVLIDIAETDCAKEKTVTVTFPKNAAPVADGLIGKFRHIQQGCIAIKSRTPGFLFNEQLGTMESTGVAISYAPQEAAERIEAFRRNYANLKQVLVESGLKEAEAEQFVQKAY
;
A
#
# COMPACT_ATOMS: atom_id res chain seq x y z
N MET A 1 50.33 -7.01 20.54
CA MET A 1 48.95 -7.03 19.93
C MET A 1 47.84 -6.46 20.82
N LYS A 2 47.90 -6.53 22.16
CA LYS A 2 46.78 -6.01 23.03
C LYS A 2 46.69 -4.48 23.16
N ARG A 3 47.76 -3.71 22.93
CA ARG A 3 47.74 -2.25 23.01
C ARG A 3 47.15 -1.52 21.78
N SER A 4 47.17 -2.16 20.61
CA SER A 4 46.64 -1.55 19.36
C SER A 4 45.11 -1.61 19.26
N LEU A 5 44.49 -2.65 19.86
CA LEU A 5 43.03 -2.80 19.86
C LEU A 5 42.30 -1.83 20.81
N ILE A 6 42.95 -1.43 21.93
CA ILE A 6 42.33 -0.48 22.88
C ILE A 6 42.33 0.92 22.31
N THR A 7 43.36 1.31 21.56
CA THR A 7 43.44 2.65 20.94
C THR A 7 42.41 2.82 19.81
N THR A 8 42.10 1.76 19.06
CA THR A 8 41.12 1.80 17.98
C THR A 8 39.68 1.84 18.53
N ALA A 9 39.40 1.13 19.64
CA ALA A 9 38.09 1.17 20.30
C ALA A 9 37.80 2.52 20.96
N LEU A 10 38.80 3.16 21.55
CA LEU A 10 38.67 4.51 22.11
C LEU A 10 38.51 5.60 21.03
N ALA A 11 39.14 5.43 19.86
CA ALA A 11 38.93 6.34 18.73
C ALA A 11 37.54 6.21 18.11
N ALA A 12 36.98 4.97 18.03
CA ALA A 12 35.62 4.75 17.55
C ALA A 12 34.55 5.28 18.51
N LEU A 13 34.77 5.16 19.82
CA LEU A 13 33.88 5.75 20.84
C LEU A 13 33.96 7.30 20.87
N ALA A 14 35.13 7.86 20.64
CA ALA A 14 35.28 9.31 20.55
C ALA A 14 34.66 9.89 19.27
N THR A 15 34.68 9.16 18.14
CA THR A 15 34.01 9.58 16.90
C THR A 15 32.48 9.48 16.97
N CYS A 16 31.92 8.50 17.65
CA CYS A 16 30.49 8.43 17.91
C CYS A 16 29.98 9.56 18.83
N ALA A 17 30.75 9.89 19.88
CA ALA A 17 30.42 11.02 20.77
C ALA A 17 30.54 12.38 20.07
N VAL A 18 31.49 12.54 19.15
CA VAL A 18 31.68 13.77 18.36
C VAL A 18 30.56 13.92 17.30
N ALA A 19 30.07 12.84 16.70
CA ALA A 19 28.93 12.89 15.75
C ALA A 19 27.64 13.33 16.44
N GLN A 20 27.35 12.86 17.65
CA GLN A 20 26.17 13.27 18.43
C GLN A 20 26.15 14.76 18.80
N ASN A 21 27.33 15.41 18.93
CA ASN A 21 27.46 16.84 19.21
C ASN A 21 27.39 17.74 17.97
N GLN A 22 27.53 17.22 16.77
CA GLN A 22 27.57 18.03 15.53
C GLN A 22 26.26 18.69 15.17
N ASN A 23 25.11 18.13 15.59
CA ASN A 23 23.77 18.61 15.25
C ASN A 23 23.16 19.53 16.33
N ILE A 24 23.77 19.64 17.53
CA ILE A 24 23.34 20.58 18.57
C ILE A 24 23.75 21.97 18.15
N ALA A 25 22.80 22.73 17.61
CA ALA A 25 23.03 24.09 17.13
C ALA A 25 23.14 25.09 18.28
N TYR A 26 22.48 24.83 19.40
CA TYR A 26 22.54 25.63 20.62
C TYR A 26 22.13 24.81 21.83
N GLN A 27 22.81 25.01 22.94
CA GLN A 27 22.41 24.47 24.23
C GLN A 27 22.85 25.46 25.33
N ASP A 28 21.94 25.72 26.27
CA ASP A 28 22.24 26.37 27.55
C ASP A 28 21.75 25.51 28.72
N GLN A 29 21.57 26.07 29.89
CA GLN A 29 21.09 25.32 31.06
C GLN A 29 19.70 24.70 30.87
N ASN A 30 18.80 25.39 30.15
CA ASN A 30 17.37 24.99 30.09
C ASN A 30 16.89 24.70 28.68
N VAL A 31 17.60 25.14 27.64
CA VAL A 31 17.12 25.03 26.25
C VAL A 31 18.17 24.34 25.38
N ARG A 32 17.72 23.43 24.54
CA ARG A 32 18.52 22.78 23.51
C ARG A 32 17.80 22.80 22.17
N PHE A 33 18.51 23.19 21.11
CA PHE A 33 18.08 23.12 19.73
C PHE A 33 18.99 22.18 18.96
N THR A 34 18.40 21.13 18.37
CA THR A 34 19.11 20.13 17.57
C THR A 34 18.58 20.13 16.15
N VAL A 35 19.41 20.47 15.17
CA VAL A 35 19.03 20.41 13.75
C VAL A 35 19.13 18.96 13.27
N ILE A 36 18.00 18.36 12.92
CA ILE A 36 17.92 16.95 12.47
C ILE A 36 18.34 16.85 11.01
N THR A 37 17.70 17.67 10.15
CA THR A 37 18.00 17.80 8.73
C THR A 37 17.91 19.27 8.32
N ASP A 38 18.06 19.59 7.03
CA ASP A 38 17.87 20.96 6.52
C ASP A 38 16.44 21.50 6.73
N GLY A 39 15.44 20.62 6.91
CA GLY A 39 14.03 20.98 7.11
C GLY A 39 13.46 20.56 8.47
N ALA A 40 14.19 19.88 9.34
CA ALA A 40 13.70 19.38 10.61
C ALA A 40 14.57 19.82 11.79
N ILE A 41 13.92 20.26 12.88
CA ILE A 41 14.58 20.69 14.11
C ILE A 41 13.82 20.16 15.33
N ARG A 42 14.57 19.66 16.33
CA ARG A 42 14.08 19.36 17.68
C ARG A 42 14.35 20.55 18.60
N MET A 43 13.39 20.90 19.41
CA MET A 43 13.41 22.01 20.35
C MET A 43 13.04 21.50 21.74
N GLU A 44 13.93 21.66 22.70
CA GLU A 44 13.76 21.13 24.04
C GLU A 44 13.89 22.23 25.09
N TYR A 45 12.99 22.19 26.08
CA TYR A 45 13.08 22.95 27.31
C TYR A 45 13.01 22.00 28.50
N THR A 46 13.89 22.19 29.48
CA THR A 46 13.90 21.49 30.77
C THR A 46 14.23 22.45 31.91
N PRO A 47 13.57 22.37 33.09
CA PRO A 47 13.81 23.28 34.19
C PRO A 47 15.12 22.99 34.96
N ASP A 48 15.66 21.79 34.88
CA ASP A 48 16.80 21.27 35.66
C ASP A 48 18.08 21.07 34.85
N GLY A 49 18.07 21.38 33.55
CA GLY A 49 19.23 21.18 32.66
C GLY A 49 19.43 19.73 32.21
N GLN A 50 18.56 18.83 32.55
CA GLN A 50 18.64 17.41 32.15
C GLN A 50 17.83 17.16 30.89
N PHE A 51 18.47 17.17 29.74
CA PHE A 51 17.87 16.90 28.46
C PHE A 51 17.70 15.39 28.25
N LEU A 52 16.50 14.99 27.84
CA LEU A 52 16.14 13.61 27.63
C LEU A 52 16.73 13.07 26.31
N ASN A 53 17.47 11.97 26.39
CA ASN A 53 18.01 11.28 25.22
C ASN A 53 17.35 9.91 24.97
N ASN A 54 16.46 9.45 25.85
CA ASN A 54 15.72 8.22 25.66
C ASN A 54 14.86 8.27 24.39
N LYS A 55 14.65 7.13 23.79
CA LYS A 55 13.68 6.99 22.70
C LYS A 55 12.27 7.26 23.23
N SER A 56 11.46 7.90 22.41
CA SER A 56 10.04 8.07 22.68
C SER A 56 9.21 7.28 21.67
N PHE A 57 7.92 7.26 21.82
CA PHE A 57 7.01 6.60 20.88
C PHE A 57 7.04 7.24 19.48
N ILE A 58 7.36 8.52 19.40
CA ILE A 58 7.52 9.25 18.15
C ILE A 58 8.96 9.12 17.62
N ALA A 59 9.97 9.34 18.45
CA ALA A 59 11.35 9.39 18.02
C ALA A 59 12.19 8.24 18.61
N VAL A 60 12.52 7.28 17.76
CA VAL A 60 13.26 6.05 18.12
C VAL A 60 14.74 6.10 17.74
N ASP A 61 15.14 7.06 16.92
CA ASP A 61 16.55 7.31 16.59
C ASP A 61 16.95 8.72 17.02
N ARG A 62 18.09 8.83 17.67
CA ARG A 62 18.70 10.09 18.12
C ARG A 62 20.05 10.34 17.47
N SER A 63 20.49 9.44 16.58
CA SER A 63 21.69 9.60 15.75
C SER A 63 21.29 10.23 14.41
N TYR A 64 21.40 11.54 14.30
CA TYR A 64 20.98 12.29 13.13
C TYR A 64 22.08 12.40 12.07
N PRO A 65 21.72 12.42 10.76
CA PRO A 65 22.71 12.72 9.72
C PRO A 65 23.28 14.12 9.89
N ALA A 66 24.49 14.36 9.40
CA ALA A 66 25.10 15.68 9.48
C ALA A 66 24.28 16.71 8.69
N ALA A 67 23.81 17.76 9.35
CA ALA A 67 23.00 18.81 8.77
C ALA A 67 23.80 20.11 8.59
N ALA A 68 23.55 20.84 7.50
CA ALA A 68 24.14 22.15 7.26
C ALA A 68 23.27 23.25 7.87
N TYR A 69 23.82 24.02 8.78
CA TYR A 69 23.16 25.17 9.41
C TYR A 69 24.12 26.27 9.79
N LYS A 70 23.57 27.46 10.06
CA LYS A 70 24.34 28.62 10.57
C LYS A 70 23.69 29.07 11.87
N VAL A 71 24.55 29.47 12.83
CA VAL A 71 24.13 29.98 14.13
C VAL A 71 24.62 31.42 14.30
N LYS A 72 23.70 32.33 14.61
CA LYS A 72 24.00 33.69 15.08
C LYS A 72 23.60 33.78 16.55
N ASN A 73 24.62 33.87 17.42
CA ASN A 73 24.43 33.95 18.87
C ASN A 73 24.76 35.37 19.37
N THR A 74 23.75 36.04 19.89
CA THR A 74 23.90 37.36 20.52
C THR A 74 23.59 37.26 22.02
N PRO A 75 23.88 38.30 22.84
CA PRO A 75 23.50 38.27 24.26
C PRO A 75 22.01 38.05 24.53
N LYS A 76 21.10 38.47 23.60
CA LYS A 76 19.65 38.43 23.80
C LYS A 76 18.96 37.34 22.97
N THR A 77 19.55 36.91 21.87
CA THR A 77 18.84 36.07 20.89
C THR A 77 19.78 35.05 20.30
N ILE A 78 19.29 33.84 20.14
CA ILE A 78 19.85 32.83 19.27
C ILE A 78 19.04 32.76 17.97
N THR A 79 19.74 32.73 16.82
CA THR A 79 19.12 32.52 15.51
C THR A 79 19.83 31.34 14.84
N ILE A 80 19.05 30.33 14.43
CA ILE A 80 19.51 29.13 13.72
C ILE A 80 18.88 29.16 12.34
N SER A 81 19.70 29.03 11.30
CA SER A 81 19.20 29.04 9.91
C SER A 81 19.76 27.89 9.11
N THR A 82 18.89 27.26 8.35
CA THR A 82 19.18 26.28 7.30
C THR A 82 18.83 26.88 5.94
N ASP A 83 18.85 26.08 4.90
CA ASP A 83 18.34 26.48 3.58
C ASP A 83 16.81 26.52 3.51
N ARG A 84 16.09 26.01 4.51
CA ARG A 84 14.61 25.90 4.54
C ARG A 84 13.95 26.79 5.57
N PHE A 85 14.55 26.98 6.75
CA PHE A 85 13.94 27.76 7.82
C PHE A 85 14.95 28.66 8.56
N VAL A 86 14.39 29.66 9.27
CA VAL A 86 15.09 30.48 10.25
C VAL A 86 14.31 30.38 11.55
N LEU A 87 14.95 29.84 12.60
CA LEU A 87 14.45 29.85 13.96
C LEU A 87 15.07 31.01 14.73
N SER A 88 14.29 31.74 15.53
CA SER A 88 14.74 32.78 16.47
C SER A 88 14.15 32.52 17.84
N TYR A 89 14.98 32.53 18.88
CA TYR A 89 14.58 32.37 20.28
C TYR A 89 15.21 33.46 21.16
N ALA A 90 14.41 34.04 22.08
CA ALA A 90 14.85 34.97 23.09
C ALA A 90 15.53 34.24 24.25
N LYS A 91 16.84 34.44 24.44
CA LYS A 91 17.62 33.72 25.44
C LYS A 91 17.17 34.05 26.85
N GLY A 92 17.14 33.04 27.72
CA GLY A 92 16.74 33.18 29.13
C GLY A 92 15.27 33.49 29.38
N SER A 93 14.42 33.36 28.39
CA SER A 93 12.99 33.63 28.51
C SER A 93 12.15 32.43 28.97
N GLY A 94 12.74 31.28 29.25
CA GLY A 94 12.08 30.10 29.79
C GLY A 94 11.37 29.24 28.71
N MET A 95 10.29 28.61 29.09
CA MET A 95 9.50 27.75 28.21
C MET A 95 9.10 28.46 26.91
N PHE A 96 9.06 27.70 25.83
CA PHE A 96 8.67 28.21 24.52
C PHE A 96 7.21 28.66 24.48
N ASN A 97 6.99 29.87 23.97
CA ASN A 97 5.67 30.46 23.80
C ASN A 97 5.68 31.44 22.59
N GLU A 98 4.51 31.97 22.26
CA GLU A 98 4.31 32.87 21.11
C GLU A 98 5.18 34.13 21.09
N ASN A 99 5.68 34.57 22.25
CA ASN A 99 6.48 35.80 22.38
C ASN A 99 7.99 35.57 22.28
N ASN A 100 8.46 34.33 22.52
CA ASN A 100 9.90 34.07 22.64
C ASN A 100 10.47 33.13 21.57
N LEU A 101 9.62 32.38 20.84
CA LEU A 101 10.06 31.47 19.79
C LEU A 101 9.29 31.73 18.47
N ARG A 102 10.05 31.84 17.38
CA ARG A 102 9.51 32.00 16.04
C ARG A 102 10.30 31.19 15.02
N ILE A 103 9.61 30.56 14.09
CA ILE A 103 10.22 29.87 12.94
C ILE A 103 9.58 30.41 11.66
N SER A 104 10.41 30.77 10.68
CA SER A 104 9.92 31.26 9.39
C SER A 104 10.65 30.57 8.24
N SER A 105 9.99 30.50 7.10
CA SER A 105 10.62 30.02 5.85
C SER A 105 11.75 30.98 5.41
N VAL A 106 12.75 30.42 4.74
CA VAL A 106 13.83 31.23 4.11
C VAL A 106 13.24 31.92 2.89
N LYS A 107 13.38 33.26 2.82
CA LYS A 107 13.01 34.03 1.63
C LYS A 107 13.99 33.74 0.50
N THR A 108 13.63 32.92 -0.42
CA THR A 108 14.38 32.73 -1.67
C THR A 108 14.27 34.00 -2.52
N LYS A 109 15.37 34.68 -2.74
CA LYS A 109 15.45 35.75 -3.75
C LYS A 109 15.25 35.10 -5.13
N GLN A 110 14.11 35.30 -5.76
CA GLN A 110 13.92 34.97 -7.18
C GLN A 110 14.94 35.77 -7.99
N LYS A 111 15.99 35.14 -8.49
CA LYS A 111 16.79 35.71 -9.59
C LYS A 111 16.02 35.43 -10.88
N ALA A 112 15.34 36.46 -11.36
CA ALA A 112 14.87 36.52 -12.73
C ALA A 112 16.09 36.52 -13.66
N ALA A 113 16.38 35.41 -14.30
CA ALA A 113 17.19 35.35 -15.52
C ALA A 113 17.04 33.95 -16.15
N GLY A 114 16.60 33.92 -17.38
CA GLY A 114 16.33 32.72 -18.15
C GLY A 114 17.45 31.71 -18.17
N LYS A 115 17.06 30.55 -17.73
CA LYS A 115 17.44 29.17 -18.05
C LYS A 115 16.86 28.31 -16.96
N GLN A 116 16.05 27.32 -17.32
CA GLN A 116 15.48 26.36 -16.37
C GLN A 116 16.56 25.79 -15.47
N LYS A 117 16.56 26.20 -14.21
CA LYS A 117 17.16 25.45 -13.12
C LYS A 117 16.02 24.91 -12.28
N ALA A 118 15.83 23.61 -12.31
CA ALA A 118 15.05 22.85 -11.36
C ALA A 118 15.62 23.04 -9.96
N SER A 119 15.17 24.05 -9.21
CA SER A 119 15.53 24.18 -7.79
C SER A 119 14.87 25.36 -7.06
N SER A 120 13.69 25.80 -7.45
CA SER A 120 12.87 26.63 -6.54
C SER A 120 11.55 25.94 -6.26
N LEU A 121 11.59 24.66 -6.19
CA LEU A 121 10.50 23.80 -5.89
C LEU A 121 10.12 24.01 -4.42
N TYR A 122 8.86 24.46 -4.21
CA TYR A 122 8.12 24.27 -2.96
C TYR A 122 8.44 25.17 -1.78
N THR A 123 8.72 26.46 -1.96
CA THR A 123 8.84 27.40 -0.86
C THR A 123 7.52 28.11 -0.56
N THR A 124 6.66 27.45 0.20
CA THR A 124 5.53 28.12 0.84
C THR A 124 6.09 29.09 1.88
N SER A 125 5.68 30.37 1.83
CA SER A 125 6.12 31.36 2.82
C SER A 125 5.29 31.21 4.09
N PHE A 126 5.93 30.89 5.19
CA PHE A 126 5.27 30.77 6.50
C PHE A 126 6.03 31.55 7.59
N SER A 127 5.31 31.87 8.65
CA SER A 127 5.87 32.35 9.92
C SER A 127 5.09 31.71 11.04
N TRP A 128 5.71 30.77 11.71
CA TRP A 128 5.11 30.00 12.80
C TRP A 128 5.57 30.51 14.16
N HIS A 129 4.72 30.40 15.16
CA HIS A 129 5.03 30.56 16.58
C HIS A 129 4.20 29.56 17.39
N PRO A 130 4.60 29.20 18.62
CA PRO A 130 3.80 28.33 19.48
C PRO A 130 2.37 28.82 19.62
N GLY A 131 1.41 27.90 19.57
CA GLY A 131 -0.02 28.18 19.61
C GLY A 131 -0.70 28.52 18.26
N LEU A 132 0.08 28.71 17.17
CA LEU A 132 -0.50 28.85 15.84
C LEU A 132 -1.09 27.51 15.39
N LYS A 133 -2.37 27.51 15.00
CA LYS A 133 -3.07 26.34 14.46
C LYS A 133 -2.77 26.13 12.98
N ASP A 134 -2.67 24.89 12.57
CA ASP A 134 -2.57 24.51 11.17
C ASP A 134 -3.97 24.27 10.60
N ASP A 135 -4.51 25.25 9.88
CA ASP A 135 -5.83 25.21 9.25
C ASP A 135 -5.82 24.59 7.85
N ALA A 136 -4.66 24.27 7.32
CA ALA A 136 -4.47 23.66 6.00
C ALA A 136 -3.80 22.28 6.05
N ASN A 137 -3.88 21.60 7.20
CA ASN A 137 -3.37 20.24 7.38
C ASN A 137 -4.07 19.26 6.44
N LEU A 138 -3.29 18.42 5.77
CA LEU A 138 -3.79 17.47 4.76
C LEU A 138 -4.36 16.19 5.36
N LYS A 139 -4.49 16.15 6.68
CA LYS A 139 -5.02 15.06 7.49
C LYS A 139 -4.16 13.79 7.40
N GLY A 140 -4.40 12.91 8.32
CA GLY A 140 -3.81 11.59 8.43
C GLY A 140 -4.88 10.51 8.40
N THR A 141 -4.96 9.73 9.44
CA THR A 141 -5.90 8.63 9.58
C THR A 141 -6.67 8.73 10.90
N TYR A 142 -7.46 7.71 11.20
CA TYR A 142 -8.16 7.56 12.46
C TYR A 142 -8.16 6.08 12.87
N ARG A 143 -8.33 5.81 14.16
CA ARG A 143 -8.24 4.47 14.72
C ARG A 143 -9.15 3.46 14.02
N THR A 144 -10.38 3.86 13.67
CA THR A 144 -11.39 2.95 13.15
C THR A 144 -12.48 3.67 12.36
N LEU A 145 -13.04 2.95 11.38
CA LEU A 145 -14.28 3.30 10.69
C LEU A 145 -15.48 2.50 11.19
N ASP A 146 -15.40 1.88 12.38
CA ASP A 146 -16.52 1.11 12.92
C ASP A 146 -17.80 1.93 12.97
N GLY A 147 -18.82 1.45 12.25
CA GLY A 147 -20.10 2.13 12.15
C GLY A 147 -20.10 3.44 11.36
N TYR A 148 -18.97 3.82 10.72
CA TYR A 148 -18.90 5.02 9.87
C TYR A 148 -19.09 4.69 8.38
N ASP A 149 -19.79 5.60 7.68
CA ASP A 149 -19.91 5.61 6.23
C ASP A 149 -18.94 6.60 5.55
N GLY A 150 -17.95 7.06 6.32
CA GLY A 150 -16.94 8.02 5.87
C GLY A 150 -17.25 9.49 6.17
N ASP A 151 -18.47 9.81 6.58
CA ASP A 151 -18.86 11.14 7.04
C ASP A 151 -19.43 11.08 8.46
N THR A 152 -20.39 10.18 8.69
CA THR A 152 -21.01 9.99 10.00
C THR A 152 -21.11 8.51 10.36
N ASN A 153 -21.17 8.20 11.67
CA ASN A 153 -21.55 6.88 12.15
C ASN A 153 -23.08 6.69 12.15
N LEU A 154 -23.53 5.52 12.60
CA LEU A 154 -24.96 5.19 12.71
C LEU A 154 -25.74 6.17 13.60
N ASP A 155 -25.08 6.85 14.55
CA ASP A 155 -25.66 7.86 15.45
C ASP A 155 -25.49 9.29 14.90
N SER A 156 -25.13 9.46 13.63
CA SER A 156 -24.90 10.72 12.93
C SER A 156 -23.73 11.58 13.48
N HIS A 157 -22.80 10.98 14.21
CA HIS A 157 -21.56 11.65 14.62
C HIS A 157 -20.57 11.71 13.45
N LYS A 158 -19.91 12.86 13.29
CA LYS A 158 -18.94 13.07 12.22
C LYS A 158 -17.66 12.27 12.41
N MET A 159 -17.05 11.88 11.29
CA MET A 159 -15.77 11.20 11.23
C MET A 159 -14.63 12.15 11.65
N PRO A 160 -13.88 11.88 12.74
CA PRO A 160 -12.79 12.73 13.22
C PRO A 160 -11.44 12.26 12.66
N LEU A 161 -11.01 12.75 11.49
CA LEU A 161 -9.65 12.50 11.02
C LEU A 161 -8.63 13.29 11.86
N GLU A 162 -7.57 12.60 12.29
CA GLU A 162 -6.42 13.20 12.96
C GLU A 162 -5.60 14.04 11.98
N ASP A 163 -4.80 14.98 12.49
CA ASP A 163 -3.86 15.75 11.68
C ASP A 163 -2.71 14.85 11.20
N GLY A 164 -2.30 15.03 9.95
CA GLY A 164 -1.17 14.35 9.34
C GLY A 164 0.13 15.13 9.46
N LEU A 165 1.21 14.56 8.91
CA LEU A 165 2.55 15.15 8.89
C LEU A 165 2.77 16.15 7.74
N LEU A 166 1.73 16.44 6.97
CA LEU A 166 1.79 17.28 5.78
C LEU A 166 0.75 18.39 5.82
N SER A 167 1.12 19.58 5.35
CA SER A 167 0.24 20.74 5.33
C SER A 167 0.51 21.64 4.13
N ARG A 168 -0.54 22.23 3.56
CA ARG A 168 -0.41 23.30 2.56
C ARG A 168 0.21 24.59 3.12
N ASN A 169 0.21 24.76 4.46
CA ASN A 169 0.94 25.85 5.12
C ASN A 169 2.47 25.66 5.08
N GLY A 170 2.95 24.48 4.64
CA GLY A 170 4.36 24.18 4.43
C GLY A 170 5.16 23.88 5.69
N TRP A 171 4.49 23.65 6.80
CA TRP A 171 5.10 23.26 8.07
C TRP A 171 4.25 22.25 8.84
N THR A 172 4.89 21.52 9.73
CA THR A 172 4.22 20.60 10.66
C THR A 172 4.89 20.71 12.02
N PHE A 173 4.09 20.72 13.07
CA PHE A 173 4.51 20.75 14.45
C PHE A 173 4.11 19.47 15.17
N ILE A 174 5.04 18.84 15.90
CA ILE A 174 4.79 17.63 16.67
C ILE A 174 5.20 17.89 18.11
N ASP A 175 4.28 17.77 19.05
CA ASP A 175 4.52 17.87 20.50
C ASP A 175 4.68 16.46 21.09
N ASP A 176 5.91 16.12 21.50
CA ASP A 176 6.25 14.87 22.17
C ASP A 176 6.42 15.05 23.70
N SER A 177 6.08 16.21 24.23
CA SER A 177 6.37 16.57 25.65
C SER A 177 5.67 15.69 26.67
N ASN A 178 4.44 15.26 26.37
CA ASN A 178 3.57 14.51 27.30
C ASN A 178 3.52 13.01 26.99
N GLY A 179 4.30 12.53 26.03
CA GLY A 179 4.40 11.11 25.69
C GLY A 179 5.27 10.34 26.66
N TYR A 180 5.07 9.03 26.75
CA TYR A 180 5.99 8.14 27.45
C TYR A 180 7.28 7.94 26.67
N VAL A 181 8.28 7.38 27.35
CA VAL A 181 9.58 7.04 26.76
C VAL A 181 9.89 5.56 26.99
N PHE A 182 10.89 5.06 26.31
CA PHE A 182 11.41 3.72 26.52
C PHE A 182 12.53 3.74 27.55
N ASP A 183 12.62 2.67 28.37
CA ASP A 183 13.76 2.36 29.20
C ASP A 183 14.94 1.83 28.36
N ASP A 184 16.08 1.59 28.99
CA ASP A 184 17.31 1.08 28.34
C ASP A 184 17.43 -0.46 28.43
N SER A 185 16.36 -1.20 28.72
CA SER A 185 16.39 -2.65 28.79
C SER A 185 16.47 -3.29 27.39
N ASP A 186 16.94 -4.57 27.33
CA ASP A 186 17.11 -5.31 26.05
C ASP A 186 15.82 -5.41 25.24
N TRP A 187 14.68 -5.56 25.90
CA TRP A 187 13.36 -5.35 25.33
C TRP A 187 12.81 -4.08 25.94
N GLN A 188 12.95 -2.97 25.22
CA GLN A 188 12.65 -1.63 25.73
C GLN A 188 11.18 -1.53 26.17
N TRP A 189 10.97 -0.96 27.34
CA TRP A 189 9.66 -0.91 27.99
C TRP A 189 9.23 0.52 28.28
N VAL A 190 7.92 0.72 28.46
CA VAL A 190 7.35 2.03 28.77
C VAL A 190 7.82 2.52 30.14
N THR A 191 8.20 3.78 30.20
CA THR A 191 8.50 4.48 31.45
C THR A 191 8.08 5.94 31.40
N HIS A 192 7.94 6.57 32.55
CA HIS A 192 7.59 7.98 32.66
C HIS A 192 8.73 8.90 32.21
N ARG A 193 8.37 10.03 31.62
CA ARG A 193 9.34 11.11 31.44
C ARG A 193 9.71 11.76 32.77
N PRO A 194 10.99 12.12 32.97
CA PRO A 194 11.36 13.01 34.08
C PRO A 194 10.72 14.39 33.88
N ASN A 195 10.34 15.04 34.98
CA ASN A 195 9.73 16.38 34.99
C ASN A 195 8.47 16.50 34.10
N GLU A 196 7.64 15.48 34.09
CA GLU A 196 6.38 15.47 33.33
C GLU A 196 5.57 16.76 33.56
N GLY A 197 5.05 17.36 32.49
CA GLY A 197 4.30 18.60 32.51
C GLY A 197 5.12 19.88 32.71
N LYS A 198 6.44 19.78 32.93
CA LYS A 198 7.37 20.93 33.10
C LYS A 198 8.43 21.04 32.01
N THR A 199 8.42 20.11 31.06
CA THR A 199 9.35 20.04 29.94
C THR A 199 8.61 20.27 28.62
N GLN A 200 9.35 20.69 27.58
CA GLN A 200 8.87 20.71 26.21
C GLN A 200 9.86 19.93 25.35
N ASP A 201 9.37 19.03 24.51
CA ASP A 201 10.13 18.23 23.54
C ASP A 201 9.37 18.25 22.21
N TRP A 202 9.77 19.15 21.34
CA TRP A 202 9.02 19.52 20.15
C TRP A 202 9.83 19.25 18.88
N TYR A 203 9.16 18.80 17.85
CA TYR A 203 9.69 18.67 16.51
C TYR A 203 8.98 19.63 15.58
N PHE A 204 9.75 20.30 14.73
CA PHE A 204 9.21 21.17 13.71
C PHE A 204 9.77 20.76 12.35
N LEU A 205 8.87 20.57 11.38
CA LEU A 205 9.16 20.18 10.00
C LEU A 205 8.83 21.35 9.07
N ALA A 206 9.80 21.83 8.29
CA ALA A 206 9.73 23.03 7.46
C ALA A 206 10.03 22.69 5.99
N TYR A 207 9.17 21.93 5.34
CA TYR A 207 9.44 21.40 3.99
C TYR A 207 8.68 22.10 2.88
N GLY A 208 7.84 23.09 3.18
CA GLY A 208 6.94 23.65 2.16
C GLY A 208 6.06 22.56 1.57
N HIS A 209 5.97 22.50 0.26
CA HIS A 209 5.25 21.45 -0.44
C HIS A 209 6.16 20.27 -0.89
N ASP A 210 7.37 20.17 -0.38
CA ASP A 210 8.25 19.00 -0.62
C ASP A 210 7.83 17.82 0.28
N TYR A 211 6.59 17.35 0.06
CA TYR A 211 5.93 16.35 0.90
C TYR A 211 6.69 15.02 0.97
N LYS A 212 7.26 14.60 -0.15
CA LYS A 212 8.05 13.36 -0.18
C LYS A 212 9.31 13.45 0.68
N LYS A 213 9.99 14.59 0.66
CA LYS A 213 11.16 14.81 1.52
C LYS A 213 10.76 14.95 2.99
N ALA A 214 9.62 15.59 3.29
CA ALA A 214 9.11 15.70 4.65
C ALA A 214 8.92 14.32 5.30
N LEU A 215 8.28 13.39 4.61
CA LEU A 215 8.05 12.04 5.09
C LEU A 215 9.36 11.24 5.20
N ARG A 216 10.25 11.34 4.21
CA ARG A 216 11.55 10.67 4.28
C ARG A 216 12.37 11.17 5.47
N ASP A 217 12.48 12.48 5.63
CA ASP A 217 13.30 13.07 6.72
C ASP A 217 12.63 12.83 8.10
N TYR A 218 11.30 12.66 8.16
CA TYR A 218 10.62 12.21 9.37
C TYR A 218 11.11 10.82 9.79
N THR A 219 11.36 9.91 8.86
CA THR A 219 11.84 8.56 9.20
C THR A 219 13.27 8.55 9.77
N GLU A 220 14.07 9.62 9.61
CA GLU A 220 15.41 9.73 10.21
C GLU A 220 15.38 9.71 11.74
N PHE A 221 14.29 10.16 12.35
CA PHE A 221 14.14 10.08 13.81
C PHE A 221 12.97 9.19 14.26
N ALA A 222 11.95 9.03 13.43
CA ALA A 222 10.78 8.25 13.77
C ALA A 222 10.90 6.76 13.39
N GLY A 223 11.96 6.39 12.68
CA GLY A 223 12.17 5.02 12.18
C GLY A 223 11.47 4.75 10.86
N LYS A 224 11.96 3.75 10.14
CA LYS A 224 11.46 3.35 8.82
C LYS A 224 10.12 2.62 8.91
N VAL A 225 9.41 2.62 7.79
CA VAL A 225 8.27 1.73 7.55
C VAL A 225 8.81 0.35 7.18
N PRO A 226 8.57 -0.72 7.94
CA PRO A 226 9.02 -2.06 7.59
C PRO A 226 8.39 -2.54 6.28
N LEU A 227 9.14 -3.34 5.50
CA LEU A 227 8.60 -4.00 4.32
C LEU A 227 7.80 -5.24 4.75
N PRO A 228 6.48 -5.32 4.49
CA PRO A 228 5.71 -6.52 4.79
C PRO A 228 6.20 -7.75 4.01
N PRO A 229 5.93 -8.97 4.48
CA PRO A 229 6.14 -10.18 3.70
C PRO A 229 5.43 -10.11 2.35
N ARG A 230 6.00 -10.72 1.30
CA ARG A 230 5.46 -10.64 -0.06
C ARG A 230 4.03 -11.17 -0.17
N TYR A 231 3.67 -12.23 0.56
CA TYR A 231 2.33 -12.79 0.58
C TYR A 231 1.26 -11.80 1.08
N ALA A 232 1.63 -10.78 1.85
CA ALA A 232 0.70 -9.76 2.30
C ALA A 232 0.06 -8.98 1.13
N PHE A 233 0.74 -8.93 -0.02
CA PHE A 233 0.25 -8.26 -1.22
C PHE A 233 -0.61 -9.14 -2.13
N GLY A 234 -0.81 -10.42 -1.81
CA GLY A 234 -1.76 -11.31 -2.46
C GLY A 234 -3.19 -11.11 -1.98
N TYR A 235 -4.05 -12.07 -2.26
CA TYR A 235 -5.44 -12.04 -1.85
C TYR A 235 -5.61 -12.69 -0.48
N TRP A 236 -6.41 -12.05 0.40
CA TRP A 236 -6.78 -12.52 1.72
C TRP A 236 -8.25 -12.86 1.74
N TRP A 237 -8.60 -14.09 2.07
CA TRP A 237 -9.96 -14.46 2.40
C TRP A 237 -10.20 -14.26 3.88
N SER A 238 -11.23 -13.50 4.22
CA SER A 238 -11.68 -13.23 5.57
C SER A 238 -13.20 -13.09 5.60
N ARG A 239 -13.84 -13.64 6.62
CA ARG A 239 -15.25 -13.44 6.93
C ARG A 239 -15.48 -13.77 8.40
N TYR A 240 -16.18 -12.91 9.12
CA TYR A 240 -16.71 -13.29 10.42
C TYR A 240 -17.87 -14.29 10.20
N TRP A 241 -17.58 -15.55 10.34
CA TRP A 241 -18.50 -16.67 10.13
C TRP A 241 -18.05 -17.87 10.94
N THR A 242 -19.01 -18.68 11.43
CA THR A 242 -18.73 -19.90 12.19
C THR A 242 -18.26 -21.03 11.28
N TYR A 243 -17.12 -20.82 10.61
CA TYR A 243 -16.51 -21.85 9.78
C TYR A 243 -15.97 -23.00 10.62
N SER A 244 -16.26 -24.22 10.15
CA SER A 244 -15.49 -25.41 10.57
C SER A 244 -14.22 -25.58 9.75
N ASP A 245 -13.27 -26.39 10.24
CA ASP A 245 -12.10 -26.86 9.50
C ASP A 245 -12.47 -27.36 8.08
N ASN A 246 -13.48 -28.24 7.99
CA ASN A 246 -13.92 -28.79 6.72
C ASN A 246 -14.49 -27.73 5.75
N GLU A 247 -15.24 -26.75 6.25
CA GLU A 247 -15.77 -25.68 5.40
C GLU A 247 -14.67 -24.79 4.86
N LEU A 248 -13.65 -24.46 5.65
CA LEU A 248 -12.48 -23.69 5.17
C LEU A 248 -11.67 -24.49 4.15
N ARG A 249 -11.48 -25.80 4.35
CA ARG A 249 -10.82 -26.66 3.34
C ARG A 249 -11.61 -26.69 2.04
N ASN A 250 -12.93 -26.82 2.11
CA ASN A 250 -13.81 -26.78 0.95
C ASN A 250 -13.78 -25.42 0.24
N LEU A 251 -13.72 -24.32 0.99
CA LEU A 251 -13.57 -22.97 0.46
C LEU A 251 -12.27 -22.85 -0.36
N VAL A 252 -11.14 -23.26 0.20
CA VAL A 252 -9.85 -23.23 -0.51
C VAL A 252 -9.88 -24.12 -1.75
N THR A 253 -10.47 -25.31 -1.65
CA THR A 253 -10.70 -26.20 -2.81
C THR A 253 -11.51 -25.53 -3.90
N LYS A 254 -12.58 -24.80 -3.55
CA LYS A 254 -13.36 -24.02 -4.50
C LYS A 254 -12.57 -22.87 -5.11
N MET A 255 -11.74 -22.14 -4.33
CA MET A 255 -10.83 -21.12 -4.88
C MET A 255 -9.96 -21.71 -5.99
N HIS A 256 -9.31 -22.85 -5.73
CA HIS A 256 -8.52 -23.54 -6.74
C HIS A 256 -9.34 -23.97 -7.96
N ASN A 257 -10.54 -24.54 -7.76
CA ASN A 257 -11.40 -25.00 -8.85
C ASN A 257 -11.90 -23.86 -9.76
N TYR A 258 -12.07 -22.67 -9.20
CA TYR A 258 -12.41 -21.44 -9.93
C TYR A 258 -11.19 -20.62 -10.36
N ASP A 259 -10.00 -21.19 -10.22
CA ASP A 259 -8.74 -20.52 -10.61
C ASP A 259 -8.50 -19.17 -9.90
N ILE A 260 -8.93 -19.07 -8.65
CA ILE A 260 -8.76 -17.87 -7.81
C ILE A 260 -7.54 -18.06 -6.92
N PRO A 261 -6.48 -17.27 -7.10
CA PRO A 261 -5.27 -17.35 -6.26
C PRO A 261 -5.56 -16.85 -4.84
N LEU A 262 -4.86 -17.43 -3.86
CA LEU A 262 -5.02 -17.09 -2.45
C LEU A 262 -3.69 -17.19 -1.71
N ASP A 263 -3.39 -16.21 -0.85
CA ASP A 263 -2.20 -16.19 0.00
C ASP A 263 -2.51 -16.30 1.49
N VAL A 264 -3.59 -15.65 1.95
CA VAL A 264 -3.89 -15.55 3.38
C VAL A 264 -5.29 -16.07 3.68
N LEU A 265 -5.36 -16.98 4.65
CA LEU A 265 -6.62 -17.46 5.22
C LEU A 265 -6.78 -16.88 6.64
N VAL A 266 -7.73 -15.97 6.78
CA VAL A 266 -8.07 -15.37 8.06
C VAL A 266 -9.15 -16.20 8.73
N VAL A 267 -8.90 -16.64 9.96
CA VAL A 267 -9.92 -17.28 10.81
C VAL A 267 -10.34 -16.30 11.89
N ASP A 268 -11.57 -15.86 11.78
CA ASP A 268 -12.12 -14.87 12.69
C ASP A 268 -12.57 -15.52 14.00
N MET A 269 -13.06 -14.72 14.89
CA MET A 269 -13.32 -14.94 16.33
C MET A 269 -13.83 -16.35 16.71
N ASP A 270 -14.64 -17.01 15.89
CA ASP A 270 -15.16 -18.36 16.17
C ASP A 270 -14.08 -19.48 16.15
N TRP A 271 -12.81 -19.16 15.85
CA TRP A 271 -11.71 -20.11 16.02
C TRP A 271 -11.57 -20.55 17.48
N HIS A 272 -11.92 -19.70 18.45
CA HIS A 272 -12.02 -20.00 19.87
C HIS A 272 -13.49 -20.12 20.30
N TYR A 273 -13.69 -20.51 21.56
CA TYR A 273 -15.03 -20.53 22.14
C TYR A 273 -15.50 -19.10 22.41
N ALA A 274 -16.44 -18.61 21.60
CA ALA A 274 -16.95 -17.24 21.66
C ALA A 274 -18.30 -17.11 22.39
N GLU A 275 -18.78 -18.18 23.04
CA GLU A 275 -20.00 -18.12 23.82
C GLU A 275 -19.82 -17.22 25.07
N PRO A 276 -20.82 -16.37 25.42
CA PRO A 276 -20.73 -15.52 26.62
C PRO A 276 -20.43 -16.27 27.92
N SER A 277 -20.87 -17.52 28.01
CA SER A 277 -20.61 -18.40 29.15
C SER A 277 -19.15 -18.84 29.28
N ARG A 278 -18.35 -18.73 28.21
CA ARG A 278 -16.93 -19.14 28.13
C ARG A 278 -15.97 -18.03 27.86
N GLY A 279 -16.40 -16.77 27.88
CA GLY A 279 -15.47 -15.68 27.64
C GLY A 279 -15.95 -14.63 26.66
N GLY A 280 -16.85 -14.96 25.81
CA GLY A 280 -17.36 -14.02 24.80
C GLY A 280 -16.29 -13.70 23.75
N TRP A 281 -15.94 -12.43 23.59
CA TRP A 281 -15.01 -11.99 22.56
C TRP A 281 -13.55 -12.30 22.87
N THR A 282 -13.15 -12.28 24.14
CA THR A 282 -11.80 -12.70 24.55
C THR A 282 -11.73 -14.21 24.70
N GLY A 283 -10.79 -14.85 24.02
CA GLY A 283 -10.58 -16.29 24.12
C GLY A 283 -9.27 -16.73 23.50
N TYR A 284 -8.70 -17.84 24.04
CA TYR A 284 -7.43 -18.40 23.63
C TYR A 284 -7.47 -19.92 23.43
N SER A 285 -8.63 -20.52 23.64
CA SER A 285 -8.82 -21.97 23.52
C SER A 285 -9.54 -22.32 22.24
N TRP A 286 -8.91 -23.12 21.39
CA TRP A 286 -9.51 -23.55 20.15
C TRP A 286 -10.89 -24.19 20.34
N ASN A 287 -11.85 -23.77 19.56
CA ASN A 287 -13.17 -24.38 19.50
C ASN A 287 -13.08 -25.77 18.83
N ARG A 288 -12.89 -26.80 19.65
CA ARG A 288 -12.70 -28.19 19.18
C ARG A 288 -13.91 -28.76 18.46
N ARG A 289 -15.08 -28.15 18.56
CA ARG A 289 -16.27 -28.52 17.78
C ARG A 289 -16.12 -28.14 16.31
N LEU A 290 -15.47 -27.00 16.04
CA LEU A 290 -15.23 -26.49 14.69
C LEU A 290 -13.86 -26.96 14.16
N PHE A 291 -12.87 -26.97 15.00
CA PHE A 291 -11.48 -27.35 14.69
C PHE A 291 -11.05 -28.54 15.59
N PRO A 292 -11.45 -29.78 15.26
CA PRO A 292 -11.08 -30.95 16.09
C PRO A 292 -9.57 -31.15 16.23
N SER A 293 -8.81 -30.78 15.18
CA SER A 293 -7.34 -30.86 15.15
C SER A 293 -6.75 -29.53 14.62
N PRO A 294 -6.61 -28.49 15.47
CA PRO A 294 -6.08 -27.20 15.05
C PRO A 294 -4.70 -27.30 14.39
N LYS A 295 -3.79 -28.05 15.00
CA LYS A 295 -2.47 -28.30 14.40
C LYS A 295 -2.56 -28.94 13.02
N GLY A 296 -3.44 -29.96 12.86
CA GLY A 296 -3.67 -30.59 11.55
C GLY A 296 -4.26 -29.63 10.53
N PHE A 297 -5.13 -28.72 10.94
CA PHE A 297 -5.66 -27.67 10.07
C PHE A 297 -4.57 -26.67 9.65
N LEU A 298 -3.78 -26.16 10.57
CA LEU A 298 -2.70 -25.21 10.29
C LEU A 298 -1.62 -25.82 9.39
N GLN A 299 -1.25 -27.09 9.64
CA GLN A 299 -0.32 -27.81 8.79
C GLN A 299 -0.85 -28.04 7.38
N TRP A 300 -2.14 -28.33 7.25
CA TRP A 300 -2.79 -28.43 5.93
C TRP A 300 -2.76 -27.07 5.20
N ALA A 301 -3.11 -25.97 5.87
CA ALA A 301 -3.04 -24.64 5.26
C ALA A 301 -1.63 -24.33 4.74
N LYS A 302 -0.61 -24.68 5.51
CA LYS A 302 0.80 -24.54 5.11
C LYS A 302 1.17 -25.38 3.89
N GLN A 303 0.61 -26.59 3.76
CA GLN A 303 0.77 -27.44 2.58
C GLN A 303 0.11 -26.87 1.33
N GLN A 304 -0.90 -25.98 1.51
CA GLN A 304 -1.51 -25.22 0.42
C GLN A 304 -0.76 -23.91 0.13
N ASN A 305 0.40 -23.65 0.73
CA ASN A 305 1.14 -22.40 0.70
C ASN A 305 0.36 -21.19 1.25
N LEU A 306 -0.63 -21.43 2.10
CA LEU A 306 -1.41 -20.37 2.74
C LEU A 306 -0.75 -19.92 4.05
N GLN A 307 -0.81 -18.61 4.30
CA GLN A 307 -0.51 -18.04 5.61
C GLN A 307 -1.81 -17.92 6.39
N THR A 308 -1.74 -18.19 7.69
CA THR A 308 -2.93 -18.16 8.57
C THR A 308 -2.80 -17.10 9.65
N THR A 309 -3.89 -16.41 9.92
CA THR A 309 -4.01 -15.49 11.04
C THR A 309 -5.30 -15.72 11.80
N LEU A 310 -5.23 -15.50 13.10
CA LEU A 310 -6.38 -15.60 14.01
C LEU A 310 -6.69 -14.21 14.59
N ASN A 311 -7.98 -13.92 14.73
CA ASN A 311 -8.46 -12.69 15.37
C ASN A 311 -8.30 -12.77 16.89
N LEU A 312 -7.85 -11.69 17.54
CA LEU A 312 -7.64 -11.57 18.97
C LEU A 312 -8.30 -10.33 19.55
N HIS A 313 -9.01 -10.52 20.70
CA HIS A 313 -9.64 -9.49 21.51
C HIS A 313 -9.21 -9.66 22.98
N PRO A 314 -8.07 -9.15 23.42
CA PRO A 314 -7.43 -9.58 24.67
C PRO A 314 -7.96 -8.89 25.93
N ALA A 315 -8.92 -7.96 25.84
CA ALA A 315 -9.29 -7.05 26.94
C ALA A 315 -9.72 -7.70 28.26
N ASP A 316 -10.38 -8.86 28.22
CA ASP A 316 -10.88 -9.53 29.44
C ASP A 316 -9.82 -10.39 30.13
N GLY A 317 -8.58 -10.36 29.66
CA GLY A 317 -7.48 -11.12 30.23
C GLY A 317 -7.60 -12.62 29.95
N ILE A 318 -7.11 -13.46 30.86
CA ILE A 318 -7.11 -14.92 30.70
C ILE A 318 -8.00 -15.56 31.78
N LYS A 319 -9.06 -16.21 31.35
CA LYS A 319 -10.08 -16.81 32.23
C LYS A 319 -9.71 -18.23 32.61
N PRO A 320 -10.23 -18.73 33.76
CA PRO A 320 -9.87 -20.05 34.30
C PRO A 320 -10.23 -21.24 33.41
N ASP A 321 -11.14 -21.09 32.47
CA ASP A 321 -11.58 -22.14 31.55
C ASP A 321 -10.76 -22.18 30.24
N GLU A 322 -9.78 -21.30 30.10
CA GLU A 322 -8.85 -21.31 28.95
C GLU A 322 -7.81 -22.44 29.11
N ASP A 323 -7.50 -23.12 27.99
CA ASP A 323 -6.50 -24.19 27.94
C ASP A 323 -5.12 -23.74 28.47
N CYS A 324 -4.76 -22.46 28.20
CA CYS A 324 -3.50 -21.86 28.63
C CYS A 324 -3.50 -21.38 30.08
N TYR A 325 -4.66 -21.31 30.77
CA TYR A 325 -4.81 -20.69 32.07
C TYR A 325 -3.88 -21.28 33.14
N PRO A 326 -3.77 -22.63 33.32
CA PRO A 326 -2.92 -23.19 34.39
C PRO A 326 -1.45 -22.77 34.25
N THR A 327 -0.92 -22.79 33.04
CA THR A 327 0.47 -22.37 32.73
C THR A 327 0.68 -20.90 32.95
N MET A 328 -0.28 -20.07 32.56
CA MET A 328 -0.17 -18.62 32.70
C MET A 328 -0.36 -18.21 34.19
N ALA A 329 -1.27 -18.85 34.93
CA ALA A 329 -1.46 -18.59 36.34
C ALA A 329 -0.19 -18.91 37.13
N GLN A 330 0.45 -20.05 36.85
CA GLN A 330 1.74 -20.42 37.49
C GLN A 330 2.84 -19.40 37.12
N TRP A 331 2.90 -18.92 35.84
CA TRP A 331 3.83 -17.88 35.45
C TRP A 331 3.63 -16.59 36.26
N MET A 332 2.38 -16.21 36.50
CA MET A 332 2.02 -15.04 37.31
C MET A 332 2.15 -15.27 38.84
N GLY A 333 2.62 -16.43 39.27
CA GLY A 333 2.73 -16.77 40.69
C GLY A 333 1.38 -16.98 41.37
N MET A 334 0.32 -17.21 40.61
CA MET A 334 -1.03 -17.47 41.11
C MET A 334 -1.26 -19.00 41.30
N ASN A 335 -2.09 -19.35 42.23
CA ASN A 335 -2.56 -20.74 42.40
C ASN A 335 -3.69 -21.01 41.38
N PRO A 336 -3.52 -21.92 40.40
CA PRO A 336 -4.56 -22.19 39.39
C PRO A 336 -5.87 -22.72 39.99
N ASP A 337 -5.81 -23.39 41.14
CA ASP A 337 -6.99 -23.96 41.81
C ASP A 337 -7.94 -22.89 42.37
N GLU A 338 -7.44 -21.66 42.56
CA GLU A 338 -8.27 -20.54 42.99
C GLU A 338 -9.18 -20.01 41.89
N LYS A 339 -8.94 -20.36 40.63
CA LYS A 339 -9.73 -20.00 39.44
C LYS A 339 -10.02 -18.49 39.33
N LYS A 340 -9.02 -17.66 39.64
CA LYS A 340 -9.10 -16.20 39.49
C LYS A 340 -8.69 -15.79 38.07
N THR A 341 -9.47 -14.95 37.41
CA THR A 341 -9.11 -14.38 36.14
C THR A 341 -7.78 -13.63 36.23
N ILE A 342 -6.89 -13.84 35.27
CA ILE A 342 -5.65 -13.06 35.10
C ILE A 342 -6.01 -11.84 34.31
N GLU A 343 -5.98 -10.67 34.93
CA GLU A 343 -6.38 -9.43 34.28
C GLU A 343 -5.43 -9.01 33.14
N TRP A 344 -5.98 -8.40 32.13
CA TRP A 344 -5.20 -7.78 31.06
C TRP A 344 -4.43 -6.55 31.59
N THR A 345 -3.11 -6.59 31.50
CA THR A 345 -2.22 -5.52 31.97
C THR A 345 -1.04 -5.38 31.00
N ALA A 346 -1.26 -4.67 29.87
CA ALA A 346 -0.28 -4.59 28.78
C ALA A 346 1.01 -3.85 29.14
N SER A 347 0.99 -2.98 30.14
CA SER A 347 2.19 -2.28 30.62
C SER A 347 3.04 -3.12 31.59
N ASP A 348 2.51 -4.22 32.15
CA ASP A 348 3.28 -5.17 32.95
C ASP A 348 4.12 -6.08 32.04
N LYS A 349 5.44 -5.88 32.08
CA LYS A 349 6.39 -6.64 31.26
C LYS A 349 6.36 -8.14 31.55
N HIS A 350 6.20 -8.53 32.82
CA HIS A 350 6.11 -9.93 33.21
C HIS A 350 4.84 -10.58 32.69
N PHE A 351 3.70 -9.89 32.79
CA PHE A 351 2.44 -10.35 32.18
C PHE A 351 2.60 -10.53 30.66
N MET A 352 3.12 -9.55 29.94
CA MET A 352 3.24 -9.63 28.48
C MET A 352 4.22 -10.71 28.03
N GLN A 353 5.33 -10.91 28.74
CA GLN A 353 6.22 -12.05 28.48
C GLN A 353 5.48 -13.39 28.63
N GLY A 354 4.70 -13.55 29.70
CA GLY A 354 3.87 -14.71 29.90
C GLY A 354 2.81 -14.89 28.80
N TRP A 355 2.17 -13.82 28.39
CA TRP A 355 1.16 -13.84 27.34
C TRP A 355 1.75 -14.33 26.00
N TYR A 356 2.96 -13.87 25.61
CA TYR A 356 3.62 -14.43 24.44
C TYR A 356 4.06 -15.86 24.66
N GLU A 357 4.85 -16.16 25.70
CA GLU A 357 5.48 -17.47 25.88
C GLU A 357 4.49 -18.61 26.21
N LYS A 358 3.41 -18.32 26.97
CA LYS A 358 2.50 -19.35 27.45
C LYS A 358 1.19 -19.42 26.69
N VAL A 359 0.84 -18.34 25.94
CA VAL A 359 -0.43 -18.28 25.21
C VAL A 359 -0.20 -18.29 23.71
N LEU A 360 0.56 -17.34 23.13
CA LEU A 360 0.67 -17.18 21.68
C LEU A 360 1.72 -18.08 21.03
N HIS A 361 2.94 -18.17 21.57
CA HIS A 361 4.01 -18.99 20.99
C HIS A 361 3.66 -20.48 20.82
N PRO A 362 2.88 -21.13 21.72
CA PRO A 362 2.41 -22.49 21.46
C PRO A 362 1.58 -22.61 20.18
N MET A 363 0.69 -21.65 19.90
CA MET A 363 -0.14 -21.62 18.69
C MET A 363 0.68 -21.31 17.45
N GLU A 364 1.67 -20.43 17.57
CA GLU A 364 2.64 -20.13 16.51
C GLU A 364 3.48 -21.36 16.11
N LYS A 365 3.91 -22.15 17.10
CA LYS A 365 4.62 -23.43 16.86
C LYS A 365 3.73 -24.47 16.17
N ASP A 366 2.42 -24.40 16.40
CA ASP A 366 1.46 -25.26 15.70
C ASP A 366 1.15 -24.79 14.28
N GLY A 367 1.45 -23.52 13.93
CA GLY A 367 1.40 -23.01 12.55
C GLY A 367 0.67 -21.68 12.32
N VAL A 368 0.31 -20.93 13.34
CA VAL A 368 -0.21 -19.56 13.19
C VAL A 368 0.92 -18.65 12.74
N ASP A 369 0.75 -17.96 11.59
CA ASP A 369 1.81 -17.19 10.96
C ASP A 369 1.90 -15.75 11.51
N PHE A 370 0.77 -15.11 11.77
CA PHE A 370 0.72 -13.77 12.36
C PHE A 370 -0.60 -13.54 13.09
N TRP A 371 -0.77 -12.39 13.74
CA TRP A 371 -1.92 -12.10 14.58
C TRP A 371 -2.73 -10.93 14.04
N TRP A 372 -4.06 -11.05 14.12
CA TRP A 372 -4.98 -9.95 13.92
C TRP A 372 -5.40 -9.42 15.30
N LEU A 373 -4.84 -8.27 15.69
CA LEU A 373 -5.18 -7.56 16.92
C LEU A 373 -6.32 -6.60 16.64
N ASP A 374 -7.53 -6.99 17.00
CA ASP A 374 -8.74 -6.23 16.77
C ASP A 374 -9.08 -5.34 17.99
N TRP A 375 -10.35 -5.05 18.21
CA TRP A 375 -10.84 -4.26 19.34
C TRP A 375 -10.49 -4.85 20.70
N GLN A 376 -11.04 -4.18 21.75
CA GLN A 376 -11.09 -4.67 23.11
C GLN A 376 -9.72 -4.90 23.75
N GLN A 377 -8.83 -3.93 23.59
CA GLN A 377 -7.63 -3.82 24.42
C GLN A 377 -7.79 -2.78 25.53
N TRP A 378 -9.00 -2.20 25.71
CA TRP A 378 -9.27 -0.94 26.40
C TRP A 378 -8.57 0.25 25.71
N SER A 379 -9.11 1.47 25.87
CA SER A 379 -8.52 2.65 25.21
C SER A 379 -7.14 2.97 25.76
N ASN A 380 -6.99 2.97 27.08
CA ASN A 380 -5.75 3.28 27.78
C ASN A 380 -5.37 2.18 28.75
N ASP A 381 -4.09 2.09 29.03
CA ASP A 381 -3.54 1.20 30.05
C ASP A 381 -4.00 1.59 31.46
N LYS A 382 -4.11 0.61 32.37
CA LYS A 382 -4.58 0.81 33.73
C LYS A 382 -3.51 1.46 34.63
N GLN A 383 -2.24 1.19 34.39
CA GLN A 383 -1.10 1.66 35.20
C GLN A 383 -0.46 2.94 34.63
N PHE A 384 -0.56 3.13 33.31
CA PHE A 384 -0.02 4.26 32.60
C PHE A 384 -1.17 5.06 31.95
N PRO A 385 -1.79 6.02 32.69
CA PRO A 385 -2.83 6.88 32.13
C PRO A 385 -2.35 7.57 30.85
N ASN A 386 -3.18 7.60 29.81
CA ASN A 386 -2.84 8.10 28.46
C ASN A 386 -1.90 7.20 27.62
N LEU A 387 -1.43 6.08 28.11
CA LEU A 387 -0.81 5.06 27.27
C LEU A 387 -1.90 4.38 26.44
N SER A 388 -1.91 4.60 25.13
CA SER A 388 -2.81 3.88 24.22
C SER A 388 -2.49 2.38 24.23
N ASN A 389 -3.44 1.55 24.68
CA ASN A 389 -3.29 0.10 24.61
C ASN A 389 -3.12 -0.40 23.19
N THR A 390 -3.80 0.22 22.21
CA THR A 390 -3.63 -0.14 20.80
C THR A 390 -2.20 0.10 20.33
N TRP A 391 -1.64 1.29 20.60
CA TRP A 391 -0.25 1.58 20.26
C TRP A 391 0.72 0.61 20.92
N TRP A 392 0.50 0.35 22.23
CA TRP A 392 1.40 -0.45 23.03
C TRP A 392 1.40 -1.93 22.67
N ILE A 393 0.22 -2.53 22.46
CA ILE A 393 0.14 -3.93 22.02
C ILE A 393 0.73 -4.13 20.62
N ASN A 394 0.58 -3.15 19.71
CA ASN A 394 1.19 -3.20 18.39
C ASN A 394 2.73 -3.25 18.51
N TYR A 395 3.30 -2.36 19.32
CA TYR A 395 4.72 -2.35 19.61
C TYR A 395 5.21 -3.67 20.21
N THR A 396 4.59 -4.10 21.31
CA THR A 396 5.06 -5.29 22.02
C THR A 396 4.94 -6.56 21.20
N THR A 397 3.86 -6.72 20.44
CA THR A 397 3.66 -7.91 19.59
C THR A 397 4.60 -7.91 18.39
N PHE A 398 4.79 -6.76 17.72
CA PHE A 398 5.73 -6.68 16.59
C PHE A 398 7.17 -6.97 17.05
N THR A 399 7.59 -6.37 18.16
CA THR A 399 8.97 -6.55 18.67
C THR A 399 9.19 -7.92 19.29
N ASP A 400 8.16 -8.56 19.84
CA ASP A 400 8.25 -9.96 20.24
C ASP A 400 8.52 -10.87 19.05
N MET A 401 7.78 -10.71 17.93
CA MET A 401 8.04 -11.45 16.69
C MET A 401 9.45 -11.19 16.14
N GLU A 402 9.90 -9.94 16.13
CA GLU A 402 11.23 -9.55 15.65
C GLU A 402 12.35 -10.23 16.44
N ARG A 403 12.17 -10.39 17.76
CA ARG A 403 13.12 -11.03 18.66
C ARG A 403 13.12 -12.55 18.58
N ASN A 404 11.97 -13.16 18.33
CA ASN A 404 11.75 -14.60 18.51
C ASN A 404 11.58 -15.39 17.20
N ARG A 405 11.51 -14.72 16.03
CA ARG A 405 11.30 -15.38 14.74
C ARG A 405 12.42 -15.03 13.74
N GLU A 406 12.64 -15.92 12.80
CA GLU A 406 13.47 -15.66 11.62
C GLU A 406 12.64 -15.13 10.43
N THR A 407 11.31 -15.26 10.50
CA THR A 407 10.39 -14.69 9.54
C THR A 407 10.20 -13.19 9.81
N ARG A 408 9.81 -12.46 8.78
CA ARG A 408 9.53 -11.02 8.83
C ARG A 408 8.33 -10.75 9.76
N PRO A 409 8.47 -9.88 10.76
CA PRO A 409 7.35 -9.53 11.63
C PRO A 409 6.22 -8.89 10.81
N MET A 410 4.99 -9.28 11.10
CA MET A 410 3.80 -8.67 10.54
C MET A 410 2.65 -8.76 11.53
N LEU A 411 1.93 -7.66 11.71
CA LEU A 411 0.68 -7.58 12.45
C LEU A 411 -0.44 -7.09 11.56
N TYR A 412 -1.65 -7.48 11.89
CA TYR A 412 -2.86 -6.92 11.33
C TYR A 412 -3.64 -6.26 12.47
N HIS A 413 -3.74 -4.92 12.46
CA HIS A 413 -4.17 -4.18 13.65
C HIS A 413 -4.79 -2.82 13.31
N ARG A 414 -5.20 -2.07 14.34
CA ARG A 414 -5.77 -0.72 14.22
C ARG A 414 -4.72 0.36 14.49
N TRP A 415 -4.95 1.56 13.98
CA TRP A 415 -4.10 2.72 14.23
C TRP A 415 -4.12 3.13 15.69
N GLY A 416 -2.96 3.33 16.30
CA GLY A 416 -2.78 3.73 17.69
C GLY A 416 -2.15 5.12 17.89
N GLY A 417 -1.77 5.82 16.81
CA GLY A 417 -1.12 7.13 16.87
C GLY A 417 0.23 7.18 16.16
N LEU A 418 0.86 8.36 16.15
CA LEU A 418 2.16 8.57 15.52
C LEU A 418 3.20 7.59 16.08
N GLY A 419 4.01 7.03 15.18
CA GLY A 419 4.96 5.96 15.48
C GLY A 419 4.46 4.56 15.14
N ASN A 420 3.15 4.32 15.03
CA ASN A 420 2.61 3.01 14.64
C ASN A 420 2.93 2.59 13.20
N HIS A 421 3.42 3.49 12.36
CA HIS A 421 3.91 3.14 11.03
C HIS A 421 5.03 2.09 11.05
N ARG A 422 5.68 1.90 12.19
CA ARG A 422 6.73 0.87 12.39
C ARG A 422 6.18 -0.55 12.58
N TYR A 423 4.88 -0.71 12.82
CA TYR A 423 4.27 -1.98 13.24
C TYR A 423 3.07 -2.36 12.38
N GLN A 424 3.15 -2.28 11.06
CA GLN A 424 2.03 -2.51 10.14
C GLN A 424 1.73 -4.00 9.95
N ILE A 425 0.54 -4.34 9.50
CA ILE A 425 -0.45 -3.69 8.62
C ILE A 425 -1.65 -3.17 9.43
N GLY A 426 -2.24 -2.05 8.97
CA GLY A 426 -3.45 -1.51 9.55
C GLY A 426 -4.74 -1.94 8.84
N PHE A 427 -5.91 -1.89 9.52
CA PHE A 427 -7.20 -2.06 8.88
C PHE A 427 -8.23 -1.04 9.37
N SER A 428 -9.22 -0.76 8.52
CA SER A 428 -10.21 0.30 8.75
C SER A 428 -11.25 -0.02 9.82
N GLY A 429 -11.42 -1.30 10.16
CA GLY A 429 -12.50 -1.76 11.01
C GLY A 429 -13.83 -1.89 10.26
N ASP A 430 -14.93 -1.95 11.01
CA ASP A 430 -16.28 -2.38 10.63
C ASP A 430 -17.07 -1.28 9.89
N ALA A 431 -16.60 -0.88 8.72
CA ALA A 431 -17.22 0.16 7.90
C ALA A 431 -18.61 -0.23 7.41
N ILE A 432 -19.48 0.76 7.22
CA ILE A 432 -20.84 0.59 6.70
C ILE A 432 -20.81 0.13 5.24
N ILE A 433 -21.70 -0.80 4.89
CA ILE A 433 -21.93 -1.26 3.51
C ILE A 433 -22.76 -0.20 2.78
N SER A 434 -22.11 0.73 2.08
CA SER A 434 -22.77 1.75 1.28
C SER A 434 -21.86 2.35 0.22
N TRP A 435 -22.44 2.91 -0.83
CA TRP A 435 -21.71 3.70 -1.82
C TRP A 435 -20.99 4.91 -1.24
N LYS A 436 -21.55 5.53 -0.21
CA LYS A 436 -20.92 6.65 0.48
C LYS A 436 -19.66 6.21 1.25
N SER A 437 -19.71 5.04 1.87
CA SER A 437 -18.54 4.43 2.50
C SER A 437 -17.46 4.12 1.45
N LEU A 438 -17.83 3.53 0.31
CA LEU A 438 -16.90 3.31 -0.79
C LEU A 438 -16.28 4.63 -1.29
N ASP A 439 -17.07 5.71 -1.40
CA ASP A 439 -16.55 7.01 -1.85
C ASP A 439 -15.52 7.61 -0.88
N PHE A 440 -15.60 7.27 0.40
CA PHE A 440 -14.64 7.72 1.40
C PHE A 440 -13.34 6.88 1.44
N GLN A 441 -13.40 5.60 1.12
CA GLN A 441 -12.26 4.67 1.30
C GLN A 441 -10.99 5.06 0.53
N PRO A 442 -11.01 5.48 -0.75
CA PRO A 442 -9.80 5.89 -1.45
C PRO A 442 -9.12 7.11 -0.81
N TYR A 443 -9.92 8.09 -0.36
CA TYR A 443 -9.41 9.25 0.37
C TYR A 443 -8.78 8.84 1.71
N PHE A 444 -9.47 8.04 2.52
CA PHE A 444 -8.98 7.57 3.81
C PHE A 444 -7.69 6.73 3.66
N ASN A 445 -7.65 5.86 2.64
CA ASN A 445 -6.47 5.06 2.34
C ASN A 445 -5.26 5.93 1.96
N SER A 446 -5.47 6.95 1.14
CA SER A 446 -4.37 7.83 0.71
C SER A 446 -3.92 8.80 1.80
N THR A 447 -4.83 9.35 2.63
CA THR A 447 -4.44 10.24 3.75
C THR A 447 -3.71 9.50 4.87
N ALA A 448 -3.95 8.20 5.07
CA ALA A 448 -3.16 7.37 5.98
C ALA A 448 -1.66 7.38 5.62
N SER A 449 -1.32 7.57 4.34
CA SER A 449 0.04 7.76 3.87
C SER A 449 0.70 9.03 4.42
N ASN A 450 -0.06 10.07 4.78
CA ASN A 450 0.45 11.31 5.38
C ASN A 450 1.04 11.12 6.80
N VAL A 451 0.82 9.95 7.40
CA VAL A 451 1.43 9.53 8.66
C VAL A 451 2.24 8.25 8.49
N LEU A 452 2.63 7.92 7.26
CA LEU A 452 3.38 6.72 6.87
C LEU A 452 2.67 5.40 7.21
N TYR A 453 1.37 5.43 7.48
CA TYR A 453 0.54 4.24 7.76
C TYR A 453 -0.11 3.71 6.48
N GLY A 454 0.69 3.61 5.42
CA GLY A 454 0.24 3.41 4.04
C GLY A 454 -0.08 1.95 3.66
N TYR A 455 0.22 0.95 4.51
CA TYR A 455 -0.22 -0.42 4.28
C TYR A 455 -1.60 -0.63 4.94
N TRP A 456 -2.60 -0.03 4.33
CA TRP A 456 -3.95 -0.01 4.84
C TRP A 456 -4.82 -1.08 4.18
N SER A 457 -5.57 -1.79 5.00
CA SER A 457 -6.60 -2.73 4.58
C SER A 457 -7.98 -2.18 4.93
N HIS A 458 -8.94 -2.35 4.07
CA HIS A 458 -10.35 -2.05 4.33
C HIS A 458 -11.19 -3.31 4.13
N ASP A 459 -12.36 -3.35 4.77
CA ASP A 459 -13.30 -4.44 4.60
C ASP A 459 -14.01 -4.28 3.24
N MET A 460 -13.48 -4.97 2.21
CA MET A 460 -13.97 -4.78 0.84
C MET A 460 -15.42 -5.21 0.70
N GLY A 461 -16.24 -4.27 0.20
CA GLY A 461 -17.69 -4.39 0.13
C GLY A 461 -18.41 -3.91 1.40
N GLY A 462 -17.66 -3.35 2.39
CA GLY A 462 -18.15 -2.94 3.69
C GLY A 462 -18.39 -4.11 4.64
N HIS A 463 -18.47 -3.84 5.94
CA HIS A 463 -18.59 -4.86 6.98
C HIS A 463 -20.04 -5.10 7.42
N MET A 464 -20.78 -4.04 7.75
CA MET A 464 -22.06 -4.10 8.43
C MET A 464 -23.06 -3.06 7.89
N GLY A 465 -24.30 -3.08 8.40
CA GLY A 465 -25.34 -2.10 8.05
C GLY A 465 -26.21 -2.47 6.87
N ALA A 466 -26.04 -3.69 6.31
CA ALA A 466 -26.90 -4.27 5.29
C ALA A 466 -27.11 -5.77 5.55
N HIS A 467 -28.08 -6.38 4.85
CA HIS A 467 -28.39 -7.81 4.89
C HIS A 467 -28.24 -8.50 3.52
N SER A 468 -27.76 -7.80 2.53
CA SER A 468 -27.44 -8.33 1.20
C SER A 468 -26.32 -7.52 0.57
N ILE A 469 -25.58 -8.15 -0.33
CA ILE A 469 -24.53 -7.50 -1.12
C ILE A 469 -25.15 -6.96 -2.41
N ASP A 470 -24.92 -5.66 -2.70
CA ASP A 470 -25.09 -5.10 -4.04
C ASP A 470 -23.90 -5.57 -4.90
N PRO A 471 -24.11 -6.41 -5.94
CA PRO A 471 -23.02 -6.96 -6.74
C PRO A 471 -22.19 -5.87 -7.44
N GLU A 472 -22.82 -4.80 -7.93
CA GLU A 472 -22.11 -3.70 -8.57
C GLU A 472 -21.19 -2.99 -7.58
N MET A 473 -21.71 -2.58 -6.42
CA MET A 473 -20.92 -1.91 -5.39
C MET A 473 -19.75 -2.78 -4.93
N TYR A 474 -19.98 -4.08 -4.73
CA TYR A 474 -18.92 -5.01 -4.33
C TYR A 474 -17.83 -5.13 -5.40
N ILE A 475 -18.20 -5.27 -6.67
CA ILE A 475 -17.24 -5.30 -7.79
C ILE A 475 -16.42 -4.00 -7.83
N ARG A 476 -17.07 -2.83 -7.73
CA ARG A 476 -16.37 -1.54 -7.70
C ARG A 476 -15.39 -1.43 -6.51
N TRP A 477 -15.78 -1.98 -5.37
CA TRP A 477 -14.91 -2.03 -4.20
C TRP A 477 -13.72 -2.98 -4.41
N MET A 478 -13.94 -4.14 -5.04
CA MET A 478 -12.87 -5.07 -5.40
C MET A 478 -11.92 -4.50 -6.46
N GLN A 479 -12.42 -3.75 -7.44
CA GLN A 479 -11.61 -3.02 -8.42
C GLN A 479 -10.69 -2.00 -7.72
N PHE A 480 -11.21 -1.22 -6.78
CA PHE A 480 -10.40 -0.37 -5.91
C PHE A 480 -9.42 -1.22 -5.09
N GLY A 481 -9.86 -2.32 -4.52
CA GLY A 481 -9.04 -3.24 -3.72
C GLY A 481 -7.82 -3.78 -4.44
N ALA A 482 -7.96 -4.13 -5.73
CA ALA A 482 -6.84 -4.63 -6.53
C ALA A 482 -5.68 -3.62 -6.65
N PHE A 483 -5.99 -2.32 -6.57
CA PHE A 483 -5.03 -1.21 -6.58
C PHE A 483 -4.99 -0.46 -5.24
N SER A 484 -5.25 -1.16 -4.15
CA SER A 484 -5.02 -0.72 -2.77
C SER A 484 -3.86 -1.52 -2.16
N PRO A 485 -3.30 -1.14 -0.99
CA PRO A 485 -2.15 -1.85 -0.45
C PRO A 485 -2.43 -3.32 -0.14
N ILE A 486 -3.57 -3.63 0.47
CA ILE A 486 -3.97 -4.98 0.86
C ILE A 486 -5.30 -5.34 0.20
N LEU A 487 -5.38 -6.49 -0.44
CA LEU A 487 -6.59 -7.03 -1.06
C LEU A 487 -7.23 -8.06 -0.12
N ARG A 488 -8.21 -7.65 0.69
CA ARG A 488 -8.88 -8.49 1.67
C ARG A 488 -10.39 -8.32 1.62
N THR A 489 -11.14 -9.38 1.38
CA THR A 489 -12.61 -9.39 1.59
C THR A 489 -12.92 -9.63 3.05
N HIS A 490 -13.96 -8.97 3.57
CA HIS A 490 -14.47 -9.22 4.92
C HIS A 490 -15.91 -8.77 5.07
N SER A 491 -16.67 -9.39 5.98
CA SER A 491 -18.02 -8.99 6.37
C SER A 491 -18.39 -9.57 7.73
N THR A 492 -19.38 -8.95 8.37
CA THR A 492 -19.96 -9.45 9.62
C THR A 492 -20.72 -10.77 9.42
N LYS A 493 -21.13 -11.40 10.50
CA LYS A 493 -21.81 -12.70 10.58
C LYS A 493 -23.29 -12.59 10.17
N ASP A 494 -23.51 -12.38 8.88
CA ASP A 494 -24.81 -12.38 8.24
C ASP A 494 -24.77 -13.28 6.99
N ALA A 495 -25.75 -14.17 6.84
CA ALA A 495 -25.80 -15.13 5.72
C ALA A 495 -25.94 -14.42 4.35
N GLY A 496 -26.63 -13.29 4.30
CA GLY A 496 -26.81 -12.49 3.08
C GLY A 496 -25.59 -11.68 2.68
N LEU A 497 -24.54 -11.61 3.52
CA LEU A 497 -23.30 -10.91 3.24
C LEU A 497 -22.16 -11.84 2.79
N ASN A 498 -22.50 -12.94 2.14
CA ASN A 498 -21.51 -13.83 1.56
C ASN A 498 -20.86 -13.20 0.31
N LYS A 499 -19.53 -13.11 0.34
CA LYS A 499 -18.68 -12.52 -0.72
C LYS A 499 -17.83 -13.55 -1.47
N GLU A 500 -18.09 -14.82 -1.27
CA GLU A 500 -17.45 -15.90 -2.03
C GLU A 500 -17.77 -15.73 -3.53
N PRO A 501 -16.78 -15.69 -4.45
CA PRO A 501 -17.02 -15.34 -5.85
C PRO A 501 -18.09 -16.21 -6.55
N TRP A 502 -18.23 -17.47 -6.17
CA TRP A 502 -19.19 -18.41 -6.77
C TRP A 502 -20.65 -18.25 -6.31
N VAL A 503 -20.96 -17.32 -5.40
CA VAL A 503 -22.36 -17.02 -5.03
C VAL A 503 -22.98 -15.96 -5.93
N PHE A 504 -22.17 -15.28 -6.73
CA PHE A 504 -22.61 -14.30 -7.71
C PHE A 504 -22.98 -14.98 -9.04
N ALA A 505 -23.71 -14.28 -9.92
CA ALA A 505 -23.98 -14.77 -11.27
C ALA A 505 -22.66 -14.91 -12.07
N ASP A 506 -22.68 -15.69 -13.14
CA ASP A 506 -21.49 -16.06 -13.90
C ASP A 506 -20.67 -14.84 -14.34
N ARG A 507 -21.32 -13.78 -14.83
CA ARG A 507 -20.64 -12.56 -15.25
C ARG A 507 -19.92 -11.86 -14.11
N GLU A 508 -20.58 -11.68 -12.98
CA GLU A 508 -20.04 -11.03 -11.79
C GLU A 508 -18.88 -11.86 -11.19
N ARG A 509 -19.05 -13.18 -11.16
CA ARG A 509 -18.00 -14.12 -10.73
C ARG A 509 -16.75 -13.98 -11.60
N ASP A 510 -16.92 -13.96 -12.93
CA ASP A 510 -15.81 -13.88 -13.87
C ASP A 510 -15.10 -12.51 -13.75
N ILE A 511 -15.84 -11.42 -13.53
CA ILE A 511 -15.25 -10.10 -13.25
C ILE A 511 -14.44 -10.13 -11.94
N LEU A 512 -14.97 -10.73 -10.88
CA LEU A 512 -14.26 -10.85 -9.60
C LEU A 512 -12.97 -11.68 -9.74
N HIS A 513 -13.04 -12.79 -10.48
CA HIS A 513 -11.89 -13.61 -10.83
C HIS A 513 -10.80 -12.76 -11.53
N ASP A 514 -11.17 -12.02 -12.58
CA ASP A 514 -10.22 -11.21 -13.36
C ASP A 514 -9.59 -10.09 -12.53
N ILE A 515 -10.36 -9.45 -11.65
CA ILE A 515 -9.85 -8.43 -10.71
C ILE A 515 -8.79 -9.04 -9.78
N ILE A 516 -9.04 -10.22 -9.20
CA ILE A 516 -8.09 -10.89 -8.32
C ILE A 516 -6.85 -11.30 -9.11
N ARG A 517 -7.02 -11.89 -10.31
CA ARG A 517 -5.89 -12.24 -11.20
C ARG A 517 -5.05 -11.03 -11.57
N GLN A 518 -5.65 -9.89 -11.85
CA GLN A 518 -4.93 -8.66 -12.17
C GLN A 518 -4.06 -8.18 -10.98
N ARG A 519 -4.51 -8.35 -9.73
CA ARG A 519 -3.68 -8.08 -8.54
C ARG A 519 -2.39 -8.89 -8.57
N TYR A 520 -2.47 -10.17 -8.90
CA TYR A 520 -1.31 -11.04 -8.98
C TYR A 520 -0.41 -10.73 -10.19
N GLN A 521 -1.00 -10.33 -11.31
CA GLN A 521 -0.24 -9.86 -12.47
C GLN A 521 0.70 -8.72 -12.08
N PHE A 522 0.23 -7.74 -11.33
CA PHE A 522 1.05 -6.60 -10.89
C PHE A 522 1.85 -6.85 -9.61
N ALA A 523 1.84 -8.04 -9.03
CA ALA A 523 2.53 -8.30 -7.75
C ALA A 523 4.03 -7.95 -7.77
N PRO A 524 4.84 -8.22 -8.81
CA PRO A 524 6.25 -7.83 -8.81
C PRO A 524 6.45 -6.31 -8.88
N TYR A 525 5.55 -5.59 -9.55
CA TYR A 525 5.52 -4.13 -9.51
C TYR A 525 5.18 -3.62 -8.10
N ILE A 526 4.10 -4.14 -7.50
CA ILE A 526 3.62 -3.75 -6.17
C ILE A 526 4.71 -3.99 -5.12
N TYR A 527 5.35 -5.15 -5.15
CA TYR A 527 6.40 -5.49 -4.19
C TYR A 527 7.65 -4.61 -4.34
N SER A 528 8.01 -4.26 -5.57
CA SER A 528 9.10 -3.30 -5.85
C SER A 528 8.76 -1.89 -5.33
N MET A 529 7.49 -1.47 -5.43
CA MET A 529 7.04 -0.19 -4.88
C MET A 529 6.94 -0.23 -3.34
N ALA A 530 6.60 -1.36 -2.75
CA ALA A 530 6.65 -1.56 -1.30
C ALA A 530 8.10 -1.45 -0.76
N ARG A 531 9.09 -1.94 -1.51
CA ARG A 531 10.51 -1.69 -1.19
C ARG A 531 10.84 -0.20 -1.17
N ARG A 532 10.29 0.60 -2.10
CA ARG A 532 10.44 2.07 -2.11
C ARG A 532 9.85 2.73 -0.86
N THR A 533 8.79 2.14 -0.28
CA THR A 533 8.26 2.62 1.01
C THR A 533 9.29 2.45 2.13
N TYR A 534 9.98 1.32 2.19
CA TYR A 534 11.05 1.09 3.16
C TYR A 534 12.28 1.99 2.93
N ASP A 535 12.73 2.14 1.68
CA ASP A 535 13.95 2.87 1.36
C ASP A 535 13.76 4.39 1.42
N ASP A 536 12.65 4.90 0.86
CA ASP A 536 12.42 6.32 0.57
C ASP A 536 11.23 6.93 1.31
N ALA A 537 10.54 6.15 2.16
CA ALA A 537 9.29 6.57 2.82
C ALA A 537 8.18 6.99 1.81
N LEU A 538 8.14 6.36 0.63
CA LEU A 538 7.14 6.62 -0.40
C LEU A 538 6.05 5.55 -0.36
N PRO A 539 4.86 5.84 0.19
CA PRO A 539 3.77 4.87 0.27
C PRO A 539 3.32 4.37 -1.10
N LEU A 540 2.77 3.15 -1.14
CA LEU A 540 2.26 2.53 -2.37
C LEU A 540 1.08 3.32 -2.96
N CYS A 541 0.12 3.73 -2.12
CA CYS A 541 -0.96 4.64 -2.49
C CYS A 541 -0.62 6.04 -2.03
N ARG A 542 -0.41 6.95 -2.98
CA ARG A 542 -0.01 8.33 -2.70
C ARG A 542 -1.07 9.30 -3.18
N PRO A 543 -1.56 10.22 -2.32
CA PRO A 543 -2.37 11.34 -2.79
C PRO A 543 -1.66 12.07 -3.94
N MET A 544 -2.42 12.57 -4.92
CA MET A 544 -1.87 13.21 -6.11
C MET A 544 -0.93 14.38 -5.79
N TYR A 545 -1.15 15.09 -4.68
CA TYR A 545 -0.31 16.23 -4.28
C TYR A 545 1.13 15.83 -3.87
N TYR A 546 1.47 14.55 -3.67
CA TYR A 546 2.88 14.17 -3.46
C TYR A 546 3.73 14.40 -4.72
N ASP A 547 3.15 14.15 -5.88
CA ASP A 547 3.80 14.25 -7.18
C ASP A 547 3.49 15.58 -7.88
N TYR A 548 2.33 16.21 -7.58
CA TYR A 548 1.81 17.42 -8.21
C TYR A 548 1.34 18.47 -7.19
N PRO A 549 2.20 18.90 -6.25
CA PRO A 549 1.81 19.71 -5.11
C PRO A 549 1.34 21.13 -5.46
N GLU A 550 1.69 21.64 -6.66
CA GLU A 550 1.31 23.00 -7.10
C GLU A 550 0.03 22.99 -7.99
N ASN A 551 -0.60 21.83 -8.16
CA ASN A 551 -1.84 21.70 -8.92
C ASN A 551 -3.03 21.61 -7.99
N GLU A 552 -4.02 22.49 -8.13
CA GLU A 552 -5.24 22.47 -7.31
C GLU A 552 -6.07 21.20 -7.54
N GLU A 553 -6.03 20.64 -8.76
CA GLU A 553 -6.67 19.38 -9.10
C GLU A 553 -6.17 18.21 -8.22
N ALA A 554 -4.90 18.23 -7.82
CA ALA A 554 -4.31 17.22 -6.95
C ALA A 554 -4.92 17.19 -5.55
N TYR A 555 -5.52 18.28 -5.11
CA TYR A 555 -6.24 18.38 -3.83
C TYR A 555 -7.75 18.23 -3.99
N ALA A 556 -8.30 18.69 -5.12
CA ALA A 556 -9.73 18.62 -5.42
C ALA A 556 -10.19 17.17 -5.70
N ASN A 557 -9.40 16.39 -6.44
CA ASN A 557 -9.69 15.00 -6.79
C ASN A 557 -9.20 14.03 -5.70
N ARG A 558 -9.76 14.14 -4.50
CA ARG A 558 -9.27 13.42 -3.31
C ARG A 558 -9.23 11.89 -3.43
N ASN A 559 -10.05 11.31 -4.32
CA ASN A 559 -10.14 9.87 -4.54
C ASN A 559 -9.20 9.37 -5.65
N GLU A 560 -8.55 10.29 -6.36
CA GLU A 560 -7.53 9.99 -7.37
C GLU A 560 -6.16 9.91 -6.70
N TYR A 561 -5.38 8.88 -7.00
CA TYR A 561 -4.09 8.66 -6.36
C TYR A 561 -3.08 7.98 -7.30
N MET A 562 -1.80 8.19 -7.01
CA MET A 562 -0.72 7.40 -7.61
C MET A 562 -0.59 6.06 -6.88
N PHE A 563 -0.60 4.97 -7.65
CA PHE A 563 -0.29 3.62 -7.17
C PHE A 563 1.14 3.25 -7.60
N GLY A 564 2.09 3.41 -6.68
CA GLY A 564 3.50 3.42 -6.99
C GLY A 564 3.89 4.58 -7.91
N ASP A 565 5.00 4.44 -8.66
CA ASP A 565 5.56 5.54 -9.46
C ASP A 565 4.92 5.67 -10.86
N ASN A 566 4.29 4.61 -11.36
CA ASN A 566 3.93 4.50 -12.77
C ASN A 566 2.42 4.43 -13.05
N MET A 567 1.58 4.23 -12.03
CA MET A 567 0.14 4.09 -12.22
C MET A 567 -0.63 5.20 -11.53
N LEU A 568 -1.71 5.63 -12.17
CA LEU A 568 -2.74 6.52 -11.62
C LEU A 568 -4.04 5.74 -11.54
N VAL A 569 -4.73 5.85 -10.43
CA VAL A 569 -5.99 5.14 -10.16
C VAL A 569 -7.05 6.12 -9.68
N TYR A 570 -8.25 6.03 -10.26
CA TYR A 570 -9.39 6.83 -9.82
C TYR A 570 -10.63 5.93 -9.63
N PRO A 571 -10.84 5.33 -8.45
CA PRO A 571 -11.91 4.36 -8.22
C PRO A 571 -13.29 4.89 -8.58
N ILE A 572 -14.12 4.03 -9.15
CA ILE A 572 -15.54 4.31 -9.37
C ILE A 572 -16.27 4.09 -8.04
N THR A 573 -16.86 5.14 -7.50
CA THR A 573 -17.47 5.15 -6.17
C THR A 573 -18.97 5.48 -6.18
N ARG A 574 -19.59 5.43 -7.36
CA ARG A 574 -21.01 5.70 -7.56
C ARG A 574 -21.63 4.65 -8.48
N PRO A 575 -22.94 4.37 -8.33
CA PRO A 575 -23.64 3.43 -9.20
C PRO A 575 -23.57 3.83 -10.68
N MET A 576 -23.58 2.83 -11.56
CA MET A 576 -23.76 3.04 -12.98
C MET A 576 -25.14 3.61 -13.31
N HIS A 577 -25.19 4.39 -14.36
CA HIS A 577 -26.44 4.78 -15.00
C HIS A 577 -26.54 4.09 -16.38
N ASP A 578 -27.65 3.38 -16.62
CA ASP A 578 -27.86 2.60 -17.86
C ASP A 578 -26.73 1.62 -18.20
N GLY A 579 -26.06 1.09 -17.16
CA GLY A 579 -24.98 0.11 -17.29
C GLY A 579 -23.60 0.72 -17.63
N ILE A 580 -23.46 2.04 -17.48
CA ILE A 580 -22.22 2.80 -17.71
C ILE A 580 -21.90 3.68 -16.51
N SER A 581 -20.66 3.67 -16.08
CA SER A 581 -20.11 4.66 -15.16
C SER A 581 -19.39 5.76 -15.95
N THR A 582 -19.69 7.02 -15.69
CA THR A 582 -19.01 8.18 -16.31
C THR A 582 -18.13 8.87 -15.25
N GLN A 583 -16.85 9.08 -15.57
CA GLN A 583 -15.86 9.72 -14.69
C GLN A 583 -15.19 10.90 -15.37
N GLN A 584 -14.95 11.96 -14.58
CA GLN A 584 -14.09 13.08 -14.98
C GLN A 584 -12.69 12.84 -14.38
N VAL A 585 -11.76 12.38 -15.19
CA VAL A 585 -10.42 11.98 -14.73
C VAL A 585 -9.41 13.08 -15.04
N TRP A 586 -8.68 13.51 -14.03
CA TRP A 586 -7.58 14.45 -14.22
C TRP A 586 -6.29 13.70 -14.54
N LEU A 587 -5.77 13.91 -15.74
CA LEU A 587 -4.50 13.35 -16.20
C LEU A 587 -3.40 14.42 -16.10
N PRO A 588 -2.49 14.32 -15.11
CA PRO A 588 -1.45 15.33 -14.91
C PRO A 588 -0.56 15.54 -16.12
N ALA A 589 -0.06 16.77 -16.28
CA ALA A 589 0.91 17.12 -17.32
C ALA A 589 2.30 16.47 -17.06
N GLY A 590 3.15 16.44 -18.07
CA GLY A 590 4.51 15.92 -18.02
C GLY A 590 4.68 14.55 -18.67
N CYS A 591 3.61 13.79 -18.84
CA CYS A 591 3.56 12.55 -19.63
C CYS A 591 2.16 12.32 -20.19
N ASP A 592 2.06 11.42 -21.17
CA ASP A 592 0.79 10.84 -21.60
C ASP A 592 0.44 9.63 -20.73
N TRP A 593 -0.81 9.16 -20.80
CA TRP A 593 -1.34 8.12 -19.95
C TRP A 593 -2.04 7.03 -20.76
N TYR A 594 -1.66 5.79 -20.55
CA TYR A 594 -2.28 4.64 -21.19
C TYR A 594 -3.39 4.07 -20.29
N GLU A 595 -4.65 4.14 -20.72
CA GLU A 595 -5.79 3.57 -20.01
C GLU A 595 -5.83 2.06 -20.19
N LEU A 596 -5.76 1.30 -19.09
CA LEU A 596 -5.68 -0.17 -19.14
C LEU A 596 -6.95 -0.81 -19.71
N SER A 597 -8.13 -0.27 -19.36
CA SER A 597 -9.40 -0.87 -19.76
C SER A 597 -9.72 -0.73 -21.24
N SER A 598 -9.45 0.41 -21.86
CA SER A 598 -9.76 0.64 -23.27
C SER A 598 -8.58 0.42 -24.22
N GLY A 599 -7.35 0.48 -23.69
CA GLY A 599 -6.16 0.50 -24.53
C GLY A 599 -5.93 1.85 -25.22
N THR A 600 -6.40 2.95 -24.63
CA THR A 600 -6.27 4.31 -25.20
C THR A 600 -5.07 5.03 -24.60
N LEU A 601 -4.21 5.59 -25.47
CA LEU A 601 -3.18 6.53 -25.05
C LEU A 601 -3.77 7.95 -25.02
N LEU A 602 -3.90 8.51 -23.82
CA LEU A 602 -4.48 9.82 -23.56
C LEU A 602 -3.39 10.85 -23.26
N ARG A 603 -3.57 12.07 -23.76
CA ARG A 603 -2.64 13.16 -23.48
C ARG A 603 -2.75 13.61 -22.03
N GLY A 604 -1.62 13.87 -21.38
CA GLY A 604 -1.59 14.51 -20.07
C GLY A 604 -1.85 16.02 -20.10
N GLY A 605 -2.07 16.61 -18.92
CA GLY A 605 -2.34 18.05 -18.76
C GLY A 605 -3.80 18.42 -19.01
N GLN A 606 -4.76 17.52 -18.77
CA GLN A 606 -6.19 17.77 -19.01
C GLN A 606 -7.07 16.93 -18.07
N THR A 607 -8.31 17.33 -17.92
CA THR A 607 -9.38 16.51 -17.40
C THR A 607 -10.19 15.95 -18.56
N VAL A 608 -10.43 14.63 -18.54
CA VAL A 608 -11.16 13.92 -19.61
C VAL A 608 -12.36 13.19 -19.05
N GLU A 609 -13.46 13.24 -19.82
CA GLU A 609 -14.60 12.38 -19.51
C GLU A 609 -14.34 10.97 -20.05
N ARG A 610 -14.45 9.98 -19.18
CA ARG A 610 -14.29 8.57 -19.55
C ARG A 610 -15.49 7.76 -19.07
N LYS A 611 -15.81 6.71 -19.81
CA LYS A 611 -16.95 5.82 -19.60
C LYS A 611 -16.43 4.41 -19.35
N PHE A 612 -17.09 3.68 -18.46
CA PHE A 612 -16.66 2.35 -18.04
C PHE A 612 -17.87 1.44 -17.85
N GLN A 613 -17.81 0.24 -18.42
CA GLN A 613 -18.72 -0.86 -18.10
C GLN A 613 -18.35 -1.48 -16.73
N LEU A 614 -19.12 -2.49 -16.27
CA LEU A 614 -18.91 -3.06 -14.94
C LEU A 614 -17.53 -3.73 -14.77
N ASP A 615 -17.00 -4.33 -15.83
CA ASP A 615 -15.67 -4.97 -15.87
C ASP A 615 -14.52 -4.00 -16.14
N GLU A 616 -14.82 -2.72 -16.32
CA GLU A 616 -13.86 -1.66 -16.63
C GLU A 616 -13.75 -0.65 -15.50
N TYR A 617 -12.55 -0.12 -15.29
CA TYR A 617 -12.31 0.88 -14.27
C TYR A 617 -11.07 1.75 -14.56
N PRO A 618 -11.02 2.96 -13.99
CA PRO A 618 -10.00 3.95 -14.33
C PRO A 618 -8.65 3.62 -13.70
N VAL A 619 -7.80 2.94 -14.48
CA VAL A 619 -6.38 2.73 -14.16
C VAL A 619 -5.57 3.11 -15.37
N TYR A 620 -4.59 3.97 -15.14
CA TYR A 620 -3.75 4.56 -16.17
C TYR A 620 -2.28 4.28 -15.87
N VAL A 621 -1.53 3.89 -16.89
CA VAL A 621 -0.08 3.70 -16.80
C VAL A 621 0.62 4.86 -17.52
N LYS A 622 1.66 5.44 -16.91
CA LYS A 622 2.49 6.46 -17.57
C LYS A 622 3.02 5.93 -18.90
N ALA A 623 2.83 6.71 -19.96
CA ALA A 623 3.24 6.33 -21.29
C ALA A 623 4.73 5.99 -21.37
N GLY A 624 5.06 4.91 -22.08
CA GLY A 624 6.41 4.42 -22.24
C GLY A 624 7.00 3.67 -21.04
N SER A 625 6.24 3.42 -19.97
CA SER A 625 6.69 2.65 -18.81
C SER A 625 7.12 1.24 -19.19
N VAL A 626 8.10 0.74 -18.44
CA VAL A 626 8.51 -0.68 -18.43
C VAL A 626 8.15 -1.23 -17.05
N LEU A 627 7.25 -2.20 -16.99
CA LEU A 627 6.77 -2.77 -15.73
C LEU A 627 6.98 -4.29 -15.71
N PRO A 628 7.37 -4.85 -14.54
CA PRO A 628 7.37 -6.30 -14.36
C PRO A 628 5.96 -6.80 -14.03
N GLU A 629 5.56 -7.88 -14.65
CA GLU A 629 4.28 -8.56 -14.42
C GLU A 629 4.54 -10.06 -14.19
N TYR A 630 3.68 -10.73 -13.42
CA TYR A 630 3.59 -12.18 -13.43
C TYR A 630 2.62 -12.67 -14.51
N GLY A 631 2.85 -13.87 -14.96
CA GLY A 631 1.82 -14.66 -15.64
C GLY A 631 0.79 -15.19 -14.64
N LYS A 632 0.24 -16.38 -14.93
CA LYS A 632 -0.68 -17.05 -14.03
C LYS A 632 0.09 -17.64 -12.84
N VAL A 633 -0.22 -17.19 -11.63
CA VAL A 633 0.34 -17.73 -10.36
C VAL A 633 -0.80 -18.03 -9.39
N GLU A 634 -0.58 -19.02 -8.51
CA GLU A 634 -1.58 -19.46 -7.52
C GLU A 634 -1.42 -18.75 -6.17
N ASN A 635 -0.23 -18.27 -5.87
CA ASN A 635 0.11 -17.50 -4.66
C ASN A 635 1.47 -16.79 -4.86
N LEU A 636 1.90 -16.00 -3.90
CA LEU A 636 3.15 -15.24 -3.95
C LEU A 636 4.31 -15.89 -3.17
N SER A 637 4.25 -17.19 -2.93
CA SER A 637 5.29 -17.89 -2.15
C SER A 637 6.57 -18.17 -2.95
N SER A 638 6.47 -18.37 -4.28
CA SER A 638 7.60 -18.70 -5.15
C SER A 638 8.54 -17.51 -5.38
N THR A 639 9.84 -17.77 -5.48
CA THR A 639 10.87 -16.81 -5.88
C THR A 639 11.33 -16.99 -7.33
N SER A 640 10.86 -18.02 -8.01
CA SER A 640 11.32 -18.44 -9.35
C SER A 640 10.30 -18.21 -10.46
N GLU A 641 9.19 -17.51 -10.18
CA GLU A 641 8.14 -17.25 -11.18
C GLU A 641 8.72 -16.55 -12.42
N PRO A 642 8.29 -16.94 -13.64
CA PRO A 642 8.60 -16.22 -14.87
C PRO A 642 8.15 -14.76 -14.79
N ILE A 643 8.94 -13.86 -15.35
CA ILE A 643 8.63 -12.43 -15.38
C ILE A 643 8.25 -12.00 -16.80
N THR A 644 7.11 -11.38 -16.93
CA THR A 644 6.75 -10.61 -18.14
C THR A 644 7.23 -9.17 -17.96
N VAL A 645 8.09 -8.73 -18.88
CA VAL A 645 8.53 -7.33 -18.97
C VAL A 645 7.56 -6.61 -19.91
N ALA A 646 6.58 -5.90 -19.35
CA ALA A 646 5.57 -5.19 -20.14
C ALA A 646 6.05 -3.77 -20.46
N VAL A 647 6.04 -3.42 -21.76
CA VAL A 647 6.36 -2.08 -22.24
C VAL A 647 5.09 -1.42 -22.76
N TYR A 648 4.71 -0.33 -22.12
CA TYR A 648 3.51 0.41 -22.46
C TYR A 648 3.75 1.44 -23.58
N PRO A 649 2.71 1.78 -24.38
CA PRO A 649 2.85 2.74 -25.47
C PRO A 649 3.39 4.08 -24.98
N GLY A 650 4.27 4.70 -25.77
CA GLY A 650 4.82 6.02 -25.46
C GLY A 650 6.24 6.21 -25.96
N LYS A 651 6.61 7.47 -26.16
CA LYS A 651 7.94 7.89 -26.63
C LYS A 651 8.94 8.01 -25.47
N GLY A 652 10.21 8.16 -25.83
CA GLY A 652 11.28 8.42 -24.86
C GLY A 652 11.85 7.16 -24.21
N ASN A 653 12.77 7.38 -23.29
CA ASN A 653 13.43 6.32 -22.52
C ASN A 653 12.77 6.19 -21.16
N SER A 654 12.74 4.98 -20.65
CA SER A 654 12.21 4.68 -19.31
C SER A 654 12.99 3.55 -18.66
N SER A 655 12.87 3.45 -17.35
CA SER A 655 13.46 2.35 -16.58
C SER A 655 12.61 2.00 -15.35
N PHE A 656 12.77 0.78 -14.91
CA PHE A 656 12.18 0.28 -13.66
C PHE A 656 13.17 -0.64 -12.96
N THR A 657 13.28 -0.53 -11.66
CA THR A 657 14.11 -1.44 -10.85
C THR A 657 13.22 -2.49 -10.21
N LEU A 658 13.28 -3.71 -10.73
CA LEU A 658 12.64 -4.87 -10.13
C LEU A 658 13.41 -5.24 -8.85
N TYR A 659 12.70 -5.28 -7.73
CA TYR A 659 13.20 -5.72 -6.44
C TYR A 659 12.76 -7.15 -6.14
N GLU A 660 13.68 -7.95 -5.59
CA GLU A 660 13.43 -9.33 -5.21
C GLU A 660 14.17 -9.68 -3.93
N ASP A 661 13.55 -10.49 -3.08
CA ASP A 661 14.14 -11.09 -1.87
C ASP A 661 13.52 -12.49 -1.62
N ASN A 662 13.82 -13.10 -0.49
CA ASN A 662 13.23 -14.38 -0.10
C ASN A 662 11.68 -14.30 0.05
N GLY A 663 11.13 -13.14 0.33
CA GLY A 663 9.69 -12.88 0.48
C GLY A 663 9.19 -12.92 1.92
N ASN A 664 9.88 -13.55 2.85
CA ASN A 664 9.40 -13.71 4.23
C ASN A 664 10.49 -13.67 5.31
N ASP A 665 11.78 -13.69 4.98
CA ASP A 665 12.81 -13.56 6.02
C ASP A 665 12.96 -12.09 6.50
N LYS A 666 13.53 -11.92 7.70
CA LYS A 666 13.74 -10.60 8.33
C LYS A 666 14.95 -9.85 7.78
N HIS A 667 15.77 -10.46 6.92
CA HIS A 667 17.02 -9.89 6.41
C HIS A 667 16.86 -9.04 5.15
N TYR A 668 15.64 -8.74 4.73
CA TYR A 668 15.30 -7.99 3.52
C TYR A 668 16.02 -6.63 3.39
N ALA A 669 16.51 -6.05 4.48
CA ALA A 669 17.26 -4.79 4.45
C ALA A 669 18.62 -4.94 3.75
N SER A 670 19.26 -6.12 3.83
CA SER A 670 20.59 -6.41 3.32
C SER A 670 20.64 -7.57 2.33
N GLU A 671 19.71 -8.53 2.41
CA GLU A 671 19.64 -9.72 1.57
C GLU A 671 18.54 -9.57 0.52
N TYR A 672 18.87 -8.95 -0.58
CA TYR A 672 17.98 -8.72 -1.71
C TYR A 672 18.75 -8.62 -3.03
N ALA A 673 18.02 -8.68 -4.12
CA ALA A 673 18.56 -8.46 -5.45
C ALA A 673 17.71 -7.44 -6.21
N THR A 674 18.34 -6.79 -7.19
CA THR A 674 17.67 -5.86 -8.10
C THR A 674 18.03 -6.16 -9.56
N THR A 675 17.05 -6.01 -10.44
CA THR A 675 17.24 -6.09 -11.89
C THR A 675 16.75 -4.79 -12.53
N LEU A 676 17.61 -4.09 -13.25
CA LEU A 676 17.22 -2.87 -13.95
C LEU A 676 16.60 -3.23 -15.31
N LEU A 677 15.34 -2.91 -15.48
CA LEU A 677 14.61 -3.00 -16.75
C LEU A 677 14.66 -1.65 -17.43
N THR A 678 15.06 -1.59 -18.71
CA THR A 678 15.10 -0.32 -19.45
C THR A 678 14.47 -0.44 -20.82
N LYS A 679 13.84 0.64 -21.26
CA LYS A 679 13.38 0.82 -22.64
C LYS A 679 14.05 2.05 -23.22
N ARG A 680 14.68 1.92 -24.37
CA ARG A 680 15.29 3.02 -25.14
C ARG A 680 14.64 3.14 -26.49
N THR A 681 14.30 4.33 -26.89
CA THR A 681 13.92 4.64 -28.26
C THR A 681 15.18 4.95 -29.06
N LEU A 682 15.53 4.09 -30.02
CA LEU A 682 16.73 4.22 -30.81
C LEU A 682 16.51 5.17 -32.00
N ASN A 683 15.33 5.12 -32.60
CA ASN A 683 14.84 5.99 -33.65
C ASN A 683 13.31 5.93 -33.74
N ASP A 684 12.69 6.55 -34.72
CA ASP A 684 11.22 6.64 -34.85
C ASP A 684 10.51 5.29 -35.02
N SER A 685 11.24 4.24 -35.44
CA SER A 685 10.67 2.90 -35.67
C SER A 685 11.32 1.79 -34.86
N THR A 686 12.34 2.08 -34.06
CA THR A 686 13.10 1.03 -33.37
C THR A 686 13.26 1.34 -31.88
N ILE A 687 12.95 0.35 -31.06
CA ILE A 687 13.18 0.39 -29.61
C ILE A 687 14.13 -0.75 -29.19
N ALA A 688 14.87 -0.53 -28.12
CA ALA A 688 15.60 -1.57 -27.42
C ALA A 688 15.10 -1.69 -25.99
N VAL A 689 14.82 -2.92 -25.56
CA VAL A 689 14.44 -3.23 -24.18
C VAL A 689 15.53 -4.10 -23.59
N THR A 690 16.08 -3.67 -22.45
CA THR A 690 17.17 -4.37 -21.79
C THR A 690 16.73 -4.87 -20.43
N ILE A 691 16.93 -6.15 -20.16
CA ILE A 691 16.87 -6.78 -18.87
C ILE A 691 18.32 -6.82 -18.35
N GLY A 692 18.63 -5.96 -17.40
CA GLY A 692 19.99 -5.81 -16.88
C GLY A 692 20.44 -7.03 -16.07
N ALA A 693 21.75 -7.20 -15.93
CA ALA A 693 22.32 -8.20 -15.02
C ALA A 693 21.83 -7.95 -13.59
N ARG A 694 21.34 -9.00 -12.92
CA ARG A 694 20.88 -8.94 -11.53
C ARG A 694 22.03 -8.58 -10.60
N LYS A 695 21.77 -7.71 -9.62
CA LYS A 695 22.72 -7.25 -8.60
C LYS A 695 22.20 -7.61 -7.22
N GLY A 696 23.09 -8.07 -6.33
CA GLY A 696 22.76 -8.50 -4.98
C GLY A 696 22.48 -10.00 -4.90
N ALA A 697 22.13 -10.46 -3.70
CA ALA A 697 21.84 -11.87 -3.43
C ALA A 697 20.90 -12.00 -2.23
N TYR A 698 20.12 -13.06 -2.22
CA TYR A 698 19.25 -13.48 -1.12
C TYR A 698 19.14 -14.99 -1.08
N LYS A 699 18.66 -15.52 0.04
CA LYS A 699 18.48 -16.95 0.23
C LYS A 699 17.49 -17.51 -0.79
N ASP A 700 17.84 -18.66 -1.41
CA ASP A 700 17.04 -19.37 -2.42
C ASP A 700 16.80 -18.56 -3.72
N MET A 701 17.71 -17.63 -4.02
CA MET A 701 17.66 -16.84 -5.26
C MET A 701 17.88 -17.74 -6.49
N PRO A 702 16.97 -17.74 -7.49
CA PRO A 702 17.16 -18.53 -8.70
C PRO A 702 18.34 -18.00 -9.54
N ALA A 703 19.20 -18.89 -10.04
CA ALA A 703 20.32 -18.52 -10.90
C ALA A 703 19.86 -18.14 -12.32
N THR A 704 18.82 -18.79 -12.78
CA THR A 704 18.23 -18.58 -14.11
C THR A 704 16.77 -18.19 -14.01
N ARG A 705 16.22 -17.54 -15.04
CA ARG A 705 14.81 -17.20 -15.14
C ARG A 705 14.34 -17.14 -16.57
N HIS A 706 13.09 -17.51 -16.76
CA HIS A 706 12.34 -17.29 -17.98
C HIS A 706 11.74 -15.88 -18.00
N TYR A 707 11.91 -15.15 -19.11
CA TYR A 707 11.28 -13.87 -19.32
C TYR A 707 10.42 -13.87 -20.58
N THR A 708 9.34 -13.08 -20.54
CA THR A 708 8.58 -12.71 -21.74
C THR A 708 8.63 -11.19 -21.90
N LEU A 709 9.05 -10.67 -23.04
CA LEU A 709 8.85 -9.27 -23.35
C LEU A 709 7.47 -9.11 -24.00
N LYS A 710 6.63 -8.24 -23.42
CA LYS A 710 5.30 -7.88 -23.91
C LYS A 710 5.29 -6.41 -24.33
N LEU A 711 5.13 -6.13 -25.62
CA LEU A 711 4.92 -4.77 -26.10
C LEU A 711 3.43 -4.53 -26.22
N VAL A 712 2.88 -3.76 -25.27
CA VAL A 712 1.44 -3.51 -25.12
C VAL A 712 0.96 -2.56 -26.22
N ALA A 713 -0.19 -2.84 -26.82
CA ALA A 713 -0.84 -2.03 -27.85
C ALA A 713 0.17 -1.51 -28.90
N SER A 714 0.88 -2.44 -29.51
CA SER A 714 1.95 -2.17 -30.49
C SER A 714 1.58 -2.68 -31.87
N ALA A 715 2.08 -2.04 -32.89
CA ALA A 715 1.98 -2.55 -34.24
C ALA A 715 2.76 -3.88 -34.39
N VAL A 716 2.44 -4.65 -35.42
CA VAL A 716 3.19 -5.86 -35.75
C VAL A 716 4.61 -5.48 -36.20
N PRO A 717 5.68 -6.04 -35.58
CA PRO A 717 7.06 -5.66 -35.90
C PRO A 717 7.52 -6.23 -37.25
N THR A 718 8.45 -5.54 -37.89
CA THR A 718 9.16 -6.01 -39.09
C THR A 718 10.40 -6.83 -38.78
N SER A 719 10.97 -6.64 -37.57
CA SER A 719 12.12 -7.40 -37.10
C SER A 719 12.18 -7.42 -35.57
N VAL A 720 12.57 -8.56 -35.05
CA VAL A 720 12.86 -8.76 -33.63
C VAL A 720 14.21 -9.43 -33.51
N GLN A 721 15.08 -8.91 -32.62
CA GLN A 721 16.39 -9.47 -32.35
C GLN A 721 16.61 -9.59 -30.86
N ILE A 722 17.19 -10.71 -30.39
CA ILE A 722 17.69 -10.89 -29.02
C ILE A 722 19.21 -10.95 -29.10
N ASP A 723 19.89 -10.03 -28.41
CA ASP A 723 21.36 -9.87 -28.42
C ASP A 723 21.95 -9.82 -29.84
N GLY A 724 21.23 -9.19 -30.78
CA GLY A 724 21.61 -9.03 -32.18
C GLY A 724 21.28 -10.23 -33.09
N ALA A 725 20.78 -11.35 -32.57
CA ALA A 725 20.31 -12.48 -33.35
C ALA A 725 18.80 -12.39 -33.63
N GLU A 726 18.37 -12.73 -34.83
CA GLU A 726 16.94 -12.80 -35.17
C GLU A 726 16.18 -13.73 -34.21
N ALA A 727 15.00 -13.30 -33.81
CA ALA A 727 14.11 -14.03 -32.92
C ALA A 727 12.66 -14.01 -33.43
N SER A 728 11.94 -15.09 -33.10
CA SER A 728 10.50 -15.16 -33.35
C SER A 728 9.70 -14.39 -32.32
N TYR A 729 8.46 -14.05 -32.67
CA TYR A 729 7.47 -13.46 -31.76
C TYR A 729 6.10 -14.04 -32.04
N ALA A 730 5.24 -13.99 -31.03
CA ALA A 730 3.80 -14.15 -31.19
C ALA A 730 3.11 -12.78 -31.14
N TYR A 731 1.93 -12.70 -31.72
CA TYR A 731 1.11 -11.49 -31.66
C TYR A 731 -0.26 -11.84 -31.12
N ASP A 732 -0.63 -11.28 -29.97
CA ASP A 732 -1.97 -11.39 -29.43
C ASP A 732 -2.84 -10.28 -30.00
N GLY A 733 -3.73 -10.63 -30.95
CA GLY A 733 -4.62 -9.69 -31.61
C GLY A 733 -5.73 -9.13 -30.71
N ASN A 734 -6.11 -9.83 -29.63
CA ASN A 734 -7.11 -9.32 -28.68
C ASN A 734 -6.58 -8.18 -27.83
N SER A 735 -5.31 -8.23 -27.43
CA SER A 735 -4.61 -7.15 -26.70
C SER A 735 -3.73 -6.30 -27.62
N LEU A 736 -3.67 -6.56 -28.92
CA LEU A 736 -2.79 -5.92 -29.89
C LEU A 736 -1.34 -5.85 -29.37
N SER A 737 -0.86 -6.94 -28.79
CA SER A 737 0.43 -7.00 -28.12
C SER A 737 1.38 -7.96 -28.79
N VAL A 738 2.66 -7.55 -28.89
CA VAL A 738 3.75 -8.42 -29.30
C VAL A 738 4.28 -9.17 -28.10
N LEU A 739 4.44 -10.49 -28.22
CA LEU A 739 4.98 -11.37 -27.20
C LEU A 739 6.27 -12.00 -27.70
N ILE A 740 7.38 -11.73 -27.03
CA ILE A 740 8.70 -12.24 -27.38
C ILE A 740 9.19 -13.13 -26.24
N ASP A 741 9.33 -14.41 -26.51
CA ASP A 741 9.83 -15.38 -25.56
C ASP A 741 11.34 -15.25 -25.41
N ILE A 742 11.82 -15.08 -24.19
CA ILE A 742 13.23 -15.05 -23.83
C ILE A 742 13.48 -16.27 -22.96
N ALA A 743 13.93 -17.34 -23.60
CA ALA A 743 14.16 -18.64 -22.96
C ALA A 743 14.94 -18.52 -21.64
N GLU A 744 14.95 -19.58 -20.85
CA GLU A 744 15.69 -19.68 -19.59
C GLU A 744 17.07 -19.03 -19.70
N THR A 745 17.29 -17.97 -18.95
CA THR A 745 18.48 -17.13 -19.09
C THR A 745 19.18 -16.96 -17.75
N ASP A 746 20.52 -16.94 -17.77
CA ASP A 746 21.36 -16.63 -16.62
C ASP A 746 21.08 -15.20 -16.14
N CYS A 747 20.56 -15.06 -14.93
CA CYS A 747 20.21 -13.77 -14.35
C CYS A 747 21.41 -12.84 -14.09
N ALA A 748 22.63 -13.37 -14.08
CA ALA A 748 23.84 -12.57 -13.96
C ALA A 748 24.26 -11.88 -15.27
N LYS A 749 23.56 -12.15 -16.38
CA LYS A 749 23.86 -11.61 -17.70
C LYS A 749 22.74 -10.68 -18.18
N GLU A 750 23.15 -9.60 -18.81
CA GLU A 750 22.23 -8.71 -19.49
C GLU A 750 21.64 -9.35 -20.75
N LYS A 751 20.36 -9.06 -21.04
CA LYS A 751 19.65 -9.42 -22.27
C LYS A 751 19.05 -8.18 -22.92
N THR A 752 19.30 -7.99 -24.22
CA THR A 752 18.73 -6.88 -24.96
C THR A 752 17.89 -7.38 -26.11
N VAL A 753 16.63 -6.94 -26.15
CA VAL A 753 15.70 -7.20 -27.26
C VAL A 753 15.54 -5.92 -28.07
N THR A 754 15.87 -5.97 -29.36
CA THR A 754 15.65 -4.86 -30.29
C THR A 754 14.47 -5.18 -31.19
N VAL A 755 13.51 -4.25 -31.25
CA VAL A 755 12.29 -4.41 -32.04
C VAL A 755 12.15 -3.25 -33.00
N THR A 756 11.95 -3.55 -34.29
CA THR A 756 11.73 -2.58 -35.36
C THR A 756 10.30 -2.71 -35.88
N PHE A 757 9.63 -1.59 -36.02
CA PHE A 757 8.28 -1.47 -36.54
C PHE A 757 8.23 -0.86 -37.93
N PRO A 758 7.14 -1.00 -38.70
CA PRO A 758 6.93 -0.27 -39.92
C PRO A 758 6.97 1.24 -39.69
N LYS A 759 7.64 2.00 -40.55
CA LYS A 759 7.79 3.48 -40.41
C LYS A 759 6.46 4.24 -40.39
N ASN A 760 5.42 3.71 -41.02
CA ASN A 760 4.10 4.32 -41.11
C ASN A 760 3.02 3.40 -40.47
N ALA A 761 3.35 2.69 -39.42
CA ALA A 761 2.37 1.87 -38.72
C ALA A 761 1.23 2.75 -38.16
N ALA A 762 0.00 2.35 -38.45
CA ALA A 762 -1.16 3.02 -37.86
C ALA A 762 -1.16 2.86 -36.33
N PRO A 763 -1.52 3.90 -35.55
CA PRO A 763 -1.68 3.79 -34.12
C PRO A 763 -2.70 2.70 -33.74
N VAL A 764 -2.38 1.88 -32.76
CA VAL A 764 -3.28 0.85 -32.20
C VAL A 764 -3.67 1.12 -30.75
N ALA A 765 -3.04 2.10 -30.11
CA ALA A 765 -3.37 2.58 -28.77
C ALA A 765 -4.46 3.68 -28.81
N ASP A 766 -5.56 3.44 -29.54
CA ASP A 766 -6.66 4.39 -29.79
C ASP A 766 -8.02 3.85 -29.34
N GLY A 767 -8.03 2.91 -28.38
CA GLY A 767 -9.25 2.33 -27.84
C GLY A 767 -9.75 1.08 -28.57
N LEU A 768 -9.00 0.55 -29.53
CA LEU A 768 -9.38 -0.66 -30.26
C LEU A 768 -9.59 -1.87 -29.37
N ILE A 769 -8.73 -2.06 -28.36
CA ILE A 769 -8.80 -3.20 -27.42
C ILE A 769 -10.14 -3.21 -26.70
N GLY A 770 -10.55 -2.06 -26.17
CA GLY A 770 -11.86 -1.91 -25.52
C GLY A 770 -13.01 -2.19 -26.49
N LYS A 771 -12.92 -1.65 -27.72
CA LYS A 771 -13.95 -1.87 -28.76
C LYS A 771 -14.05 -3.34 -29.19
N PHE A 772 -12.93 -4.05 -29.32
CA PHE A 772 -12.94 -5.51 -29.60
C PHE A 772 -13.68 -6.26 -28.50
N ARG A 773 -13.32 -6.00 -27.24
CA ARG A 773 -13.95 -6.63 -26.08
C ARG A 773 -15.45 -6.32 -26.00
N HIS A 774 -15.85 -5.07 -26.20
CA HIS A 774 -17.26 -4.67 -26.19
C HIS A 774 -18.07 -5.40 -27.26
N ILE A 775 -17.54 -5.50 -28.48
CA ILE A 775 -18.22 -6.24 -29.56
C ILE A 775 -18.36 -7.72 -29.20
N GLN A 776 -17.31 -8.37 -28.72
CA GLN A 776 -17.34 -9.78 -28.32
C GLN A 776 -18.38 -10.03 -27.21
N GLN A 777 -18.34 -9.24 -26.13
CA GLN A 777 -19.28 -9.35 -25.01
C GLN A 777 -20.73 -9.07 -25.44
N GLY A 778 -20.92 -8.05 -26.27
CA GLY A 778 -22.23 -7.72 -26.84
C GLY A 778 -22.78 -8.82 -27.69
N CYS A 779 -21.96 -9.41 -28.55
CA CYS A 779 -22.36 -10.55 -29.38
C CYS A 779 -22.79 -11.78 -28.55
N ILE A 780 -22.03 -12.07 -27.45
CA ILE A 780 -22.39 -13.14 -26.50
C ILE A 780 -23.78 -12.86 -25.86
N ALA A 781 -23.96 -11.63 -25.35
CA ALA A 781 -25.24 -11.23 -24.75
C ALA A 781 -26.41 -11.29 -25.71
N ILE A 782 -26.21 -10.90 -26.97
CA ILE A 782 -27.26 -10.99 -28.02
C ILE A 782 -27.63 -12.47 -28.32
N LYS A 783 -26.62 -13.31 -28.54
CA LYS A 783 -26.80 -14.76 -28.78
C LYS A 783 -27.59 -15.43 -27.66
N SER A 784 -27.32 -15.08 -26.41
CA SER A 784 -27.97 -15.64 -25.23
C SER A 784 -29.46 -15.24 -25.12
N ARG A 785 -29.83 -14.04 -25.59
CA ARG A 785 -31.19 -13.49 -25.50
C ARG A 785 -32.06 -13.76 -26.74
N THR A 786 -31.44 -13.91 -27.89
CA THR A 786 -32.10 -14.06 -29.18
C THR A 786 -31.65 -15.37 -29.82
N PRO A 787 -32.26 -16.53 -29.48
CA PRO A 787 -31.95 -17.80 -30.11
C PRO A 787 -32.19 -17.72 -31.63
N GLY A 788 -31.20 -18.16 -32.40
CA GLY A 788 -31.27 -18.11 -33.87
C GLY A 788 -30.80 -16.77 -34.47
N PHE A 789 -30.26 -15.81 -33.62
CA PHE A 789 -29.65 -14.62 -34.14
C PHE A 789 -28.39 -14.98 -34.98
N LEU A 790 -28.42 -14.59 -36.23
CA LEU A 790 -27.31 -14.81 -37.17
C LEU A 790 -26.60 -13.49 -37.41
N PHE A 791 -25.29 -13.48 -37.19
CA PHE A 791 -24.48 -12.33 -37.54
C PHE A 791 -24.40 -12.18 -39.06
N ASN A 792 -24.55 -10.95 -39.56
CA ASN A 792 -24.13 -10.64 -40.90
C ASN A 792 -22.57 -10.68 -40.98
N GLU A 793 -22.05 -10.64 -42.20
CA GLU A 793 -20.62 -10.72 -42.46
C GLU A 793 -19.82 -9.63 -41.71
N GLN A 794 -20.37 -8.43 -41.61
CA GLN A 794 -19.73 -7.27 -40.99
C GLN A 794 -19.60 -7.45 -39.46
N LEU A 795 -20.66 -7.89 -38.79
CA LEU A 795 -20.65 -8.14 -37.33
C LEU A 795 -19.76 -9.33 -36.98
N GLY A 796 -19.82 -10.40 -37.76
CA GLY A 796 -18.93 -11.57 -37.58
C GLY A 796 -17.45 -11.24 -37.81
N THR A 797 -17.16 -10.36 -38.76
CA THR A 797 -15.80 -9.84 -38.99
C THR A 797 -15.32 -9.04 -37.78
N MET A 798 -16.17 -8.16 -37.23
CA MET A 798 -15.79 -7.39 -36.03
C MET A 798 -15.58 -8.30 -34.80
N GLU A 799 -16.46 -9.24 -34.54
CA GLU A 799 -16.37 -10.17 -33.43
C GLU A 799 -15.06 -10.98 -33.45
N SER A 800 -14.66 -11.45 -34.63
CA SER A 800 -13.50 -12.32 -34.81
C SER A 800 -12.17 -11.59 -35.04
N THR A 801 -12.18 -10.26 -35.15
CA THR A 801 -10.98 -9.47 -35.57
C THR A 801 -9.73 -9.78 -34.75
N GLY A 802 -9.83 -9.76 -33.41
CA GLY A 802 -8.67 -10.00 -32.54
C GLY A 802 -8.10 -11.41 -32.72
N VAL A 803 -8.97 -12.43 -32.74
CA VAL A 803 -8.56 -13.82 -32.96
C VAL A 803 -7.91 -13.99 -34.34
N ALA A 804 -8.51 -13.43 -35.36
CA ALA A 804 -7.99 -13.51 -36.75
C ALA A 804 -6.62 -12.86 -36.89
N ILE A 805 -6.38 -11.71 -36.23
CA ILE A 805 -5.06 -11.06 -36.19
C ILE A 805 -4.04 -11.97 -35.48
N SER A 806 -4.42 -12.66 -34.39
CA SER A 806 -3.48 -13.54 -33.70
C SER A 806 -2.98 -14.69 -34.61
N TYR A 807 -3.84 -15.21 -35.48
CA TYR A 807 -3.47 -16.25 -36.45
C TYR A 807 -2.73 -15.72 -37.69
N ALA A 808 -3.03 -14.50 -38.10
CA ALA A 808 -2.44 -13.88 -39.30
C ALA A 808 -1.99 -12.43 -38.99
N PRO A 809 -0.92 -12.24 -38.19
CA PRO A 809 -0.48 -10.90 -37.79
C PRO A 809 -0.13 -9.99 -38.99
N GLN A 810 0.35 -10.54 -40.10
CA GLN A 810 0.65 -9.79 -41.32
C GLN A 810 -0.57 -9.09 -41.93
N GLU A 811 -1.79 -9.53 -41.62
CA GLU A 811 -3.05 -8.95 -42.08
C GLU A 811 -3.63 -7.93 -41.07
N ALA A 812 -2.95 -7.68 -39.96
CA ALA A 812 -3.46 -6.84 -38.87
C ALA A 812 -3.91 -5.46 -39.35
N ALA A 813 -3.14 -4.78 -40.24
CA ALA A 813 -3.48 -3.46 -40.72
C ALA A 813 -4.80 -3.46 -41.51
N GLU A 814 -4.99 -4.42 -42.40
CA GLU A 814 -6.19 -4.55 -43.23
C GLU A 814 -7.42 -4.90 -42.34
N ARG A 815 -7.27 -5.84 -41.43
CA ARG A 815 -8.33 -6.28 -40.51
C ARG A 815 -8.76 -5.16 -39.56
N ILE A 816 -7.81 -4.37 -39.02
CA ILE A 816 -8.10 -3.21 -38.17
C ILE A 816 -8.86 -2.14 -38.97
N GLU A 817 -8.47 -1.87 -40.22
CA GLU A 817 -9.20 -0.91 -41.06
C GLU A 817 -10.61 -1.41 -41.41
N ALA A 818 -10.80 -2.70 -41.68
CA ALA A 818 -12.10 -3.29 -41.89
C ALA A 818 -12.98 -3.17 -40.60
N PHE A 819 -12.40 -3.45 -39.43
CA PHE A 819 -13.08 -3.25 -38.15
C PHE A 819 -13.52 -1.79 -37.97
N ARG A 820 -12.61 -0.81 -38.17
CA ARG A 820 -12.92 0.62 -38.03
C ARG A 820 -14.08 1.04 -38.94
N ARG A 821 -14.08 0.61 -40.22
CA ARG A 821 -15.16 0.91 -41.16
C ARG A 821 -16.50 0.36 -40.72
N ASN A 822 -16.52 -0.91 -40.27
CA ASN A 822 -17.75 -1.56 -39.80
C ASN A 822 -18.24 -0.94 -38.48
N TYR A 823 -17.31 -0.63 -37.54
CA TYR A 823 -17.61 -0.02 -36.24
C TYR A 823 -18.19 1.39 -36.39
N ALA A 824 -17.76 2.16 -37.37
CA ALA A 824 -18.32 3.49 -37.67
C ALA A 824 -19.82 3.45 -38.04
N ASN A 825 -20.31 2.28 -38.51
CA ASN A 825 -21.70 2.06 -38.88
C ASN A 825 -22.39 1.00 -37.97
N LEU A 826 -21.89 0.85 -36.73
CA LEU A 826 -22.27 -0.26 -35.83
C LEU A 826 -23.77 -0.37 -35.64
N LYS A 827 -24.53 0.73 -35.47
CA LYS A 827 -25.98 0.71 -35.32
C LYS A 827 -26.67 0.05 -36.50
N GLN A 828 -26.30 0.46 -37.73
CA GLN A 828 -26.82 -0.10 -38.96
C GLN A 828 -26.48 -1.59 -39.10
N VAL A 829 -25.21 -1.95 -38.82
CA VAL A 829 -24.75 -3.35 -38.86
C VAL A 829 -25.57 -4.25 -37.92
N LEU A 830 -25.88 -3.75 -36.73
CA LEU A 830 -26.69 -4.48 -35.74
C LEU A 830 -28.15 -4.64 -36.19
N VAL A 831 -28.75 -3.59 -36.76
CA VAL A 831 -30.14 -3.66 -37.29
C VAL A 831 -30.21 -4.61 -38.47
N GLU A 832 -29.27 -4.56 -39.41
CA GLU A 832 -29.17 -5.46 -40.55
C GLU A 832 -28.92 -6.92 -40.11
N SER A 833 -28.33 -7.15 -38.95
CA SER A 833 -28.18 -8.46 -38.31
C SER A 833 -29.45 -8.95 -37.59
N GLY A 834 -30.53 -8.13 -37.55
CA GLY A 834 -31.82 -8.53 -37.01
C GLY A 834 -32.19 -7.95 -35.64
N LEU A 835 -31.38 -7.06 -35.03
CA LEU A 835 -31.77 -6.33 -33.83
C LEU A 835 -32.81 -5.25 -34.15
N LYS A 836 -33.70 -4.98 -33.19
CA LYS A 836 -34.57 -3.81 -33.26
C LYS A 836 -33.75 -2.54 -33.13
N GLU A 837 -34.17 -1.46 -33.75
CA GLU A 837 -33.45 -0.19 -33.74
C GLU A 837 -33.13 0.33 -32.31
N ALA A 838 -34.07 0.21 -31.36
CA ALA A 838 -33.89 0.60 -29.98
C ALA A 838 -32.85 -0.26 -29.25
N GLU A 839 -32.80 -1.57 -29.55
CA GLU A 839 -31.78 -2.48 -28.97
C GLU A 839 -30.41 -2.21 -29.55
N ALA A 840 -30.29 -1.93 -30.83
CA ALA A 840 -29.05 -1.52 -31.49
C ALA A 840 -28.51 -0.19 -30.94
N GLU A 841 -29.39 0.78 -30.69
CA GLU A 841 -29.05 2.04 -30.07
C GLU A 841 -28.46 1.85 -28.66
N GLN A 842 -29.13 1.06 -27.82
CA GLN A 842 -28.63 0.72 -26.47
C GLN A 842 -27.29 0.01 -26.52
N PHE A 843 -27.08 -0.85 -27.51
CA PHE A 843 -25.77 -1.52 -27.67
C PHE A 843 -24.69 -0.52 -28.03
N VAL A 844 -24.92 0.37 -29.00
CA VAL A 844 -23.96 1.39 -29.44
C VAL A 844 -23.60 2.33 -28.29
N GLN A 845 -24.57 2.72 -27.46
CA GLN A 845 -24.32 3.56 -26.28
C GLN A 845 -23.39 2.91 -25.27
N LYS A 846 -23.40 1.57 -25.17
CA LYS A 846 -22.53 0.79 -24.28
C LYS A 846 -21.16 0.46 -24.91
N ALA A 847 -21.07 0.49 -26.23
CA ALA A 847 -19.87 0.15 -26.99
C ALA A 847 -19.01 1.36 -27.40
N TYR A 848 -19.20 2.50 -26.75
CA TYR A 848 -18.65 3.84 -27.01
C TYR A 848 -17.23 3.90 -27.54
#